data_90560a742aa49f5efc01b53b20b78f1f
#
_entry.id   90560a742aa49f5efc01b53b20b78f1f
#
_cell.length_a   1.000
_cell.length_b   1.000
_cell.length_c   1.000
_cell.angle_alpha   90.00
_cell.angle_beta   90.00
_cell.angle_gamma   90.00
#
_symmetry.space_group_name_H-M   'P 1'
#
loop_
_entity.id
_entity.type
_entity.pdbx_description
1 polymer ?
#
loop_
_entity_poly.entity_id
_entity_poly.type
_entity_poly.pdbx_seq_one_letter_code
_entity_poly.pdbx_strand_id
1 'polypeptide(L)'
;MTYRSIMLSSAALLTLPSPAFSQAASAPSPAPATNAQPSASGSAVQPIDDTGDEDEIVITGARARGSVIGDIPPENTLDARDVRATGATNITELLDALAPQIGSSRGRGGEAPVLLLDGLRISGFRELRDIPTEAIQRVEILPEEVALKYGYRADQKVVNIVLRQRFRSTTAQVAAGAATDGGYATGNADLTRFLVQRRGRTTFNLHASGNSMLTENERDILLDPATVVGTPEQDLAARSLVGRNVDVRGSATINRTVFGNVSGTVNTELEHSEGRSLIGLNPSLLEPLDRTTNANSAHLGGVLNGTTKSQWRWTVTSNADLDVNRTRSDRDDPDFPTDHTRSTTASADLKATANGKIFKLPAGDASTTLTAEASTVHLDSSRTRLGASSSSSLSRTMGVAAINLDLPISRKNRGFSALGNLTLNANAEVDQLSDFGTLTTIGAGANFSPLDRMNFLTSWTREEGPPTINQLGDPILDTPNSRIFDFTTGETVLVNAITGGNPNLQSDIRNVIKFGANWQPFEKTDLRLRADFVHQVIERPISNITVTEQIESAFPERFVRDSSGQLVRVDLRPVNFDSSRRDQLRLGFDFSKPLKSRRPSQAVIDQLRQQFGFGGRPGGQGGTPGATPPSGSPPAVQGAPPAAGQVAQGGATPSGPPREGGRGGGGGFGGFGGGRGGGGGGFFGGNNANRGRLQFSLTDTITFVDKVRITPAGSELDYLHGDAAGSLGGTPRHQVQAQGGWSNNGLGARIGANWRSATDVNTLTGDTLHFSPVGTFDLRLFANPGDIPEIALKHPWLRGTQFRLELTNAFNARPHVHSALGDPLYSYQPGLLDPVGRTIMISFRKLFLPSPATIRRLFLQDRPQGAPTR
;
A
#
# COMPACT_ATOMS: atom_id res chain seq x y z
N MET A 1 -31.45 -18.63 -31.34
CA MET A 1 -29.97 -18.62 -31.22
C MET A 1 -29.58 -17.22 -30.87
N THR A 2 -29.47 -16.92 -29.58
CA THR A 2 -29.13 -15.60 -29.06
C THR A 2 -27.77 -15.74 -28.40
N TYR A 3 -26.74 -15.14 -28.99
CA TYR A 3 -25.42 -15.00 -28.40
C TYR A 3 -25.52 -14.04 -27.20
N ARG A 4 -25.37 -14.55 -25.98
CA ARG A 4 -25.09 -13.73 -24.80
C ARG A 4 -23.60 -13.45 -24.77
N SER A 5 -23.24 -12.21 -25.08
CA SER A 5 -21.90 -11.68 -24.82
C SER A 5 -21.70 -11.61 -23.30
N ILE A 6 -20.73 -12.34 -22.80
CA ILE A 6 -20.26 -12.24 -21.42
C ILE A 6 -19.28 -11.09 -21.40
N MET A 7 -19.67 -9.95 -20.83
CA MET A 7 -18.76 -8.86 -20.49
C MET A 7 -18.30 -9.02 -19.04
N LEU A 8 -17.01 -8.97 -18.84
CA LEU A 8 -16.31 -9.09 -17.55
C LEU A 8 -15.66 -7.75 -17.20
N SER A 9 -15.76 -7.28 -15.97
CA SER A 9 -15.46 -5.90 -15.57
C SER A 9 -14.79 -5.68 -14.21
N SER A 10 -14.02 -4.59 -14.05
CA SER A 10 -13.19 -4.24 -12.89
C SER A 10 -13.93 -3.45 -11.81
N ALA A 11 -13.93 -3.93 -10.60
CA ALA A 11 -14.57 -3.30 -9.47
C ALA A 11 -13.60 -2.58 -8.53
N ALA A 12 -13.99 -1.39 -8.16
CA ALA A 12 -13.59 -0.81 -6.90
C ALA A 12 -14.41 -1.50 -5.78
N LEU A 13 -13.74 -2.01 -4.76
CA LEU A 13 -14.41 -2.43 -3.53
C LEU A 13 -15.12 -1.22 -2.92
N LEU A 14 -16.40 -1.12 -3.17
CA LEU A 14 -17.27 -0.24 -2.42
C LEU A 14 -17.77 -1.03 -1.22
N THR A 15 -17.16 -0.76 -0.09
CA THR A 15 -17.81 -0.98 1.19
C THR A 15 -19.03 -0.08 1.22
N LEU A 16 -20.20 -0.68 1.24
CA LEU A 16 -21.44 0.03 1.58
C LEU A 16 -21.21 0.81 2.86
N PRO A 17 -21.65 2.06 2.96
CA PRO A 17 -21.67 2.73 4.23
C PRO A 17 -22.62 1.94 5.14
N SER A 18 -22.07 1.18 6.04
CA SER A 18 -22.78 0.81 7.26
C SER A 18 -23.18 2.13 7.92
N PRO A 19 -24.37 2.22 8.51
CA PRO A 19 -24.73 3.41 9.27
C PRO A 19 -23.60 3.71 10.25
N ALA A 20 -23.29 4.98 10.39
CA ALA A 20 -22.09 5.51 11.05
C ALA A 20 -22.06 5.28 12.56
N PHE A 21 -22.35 4.09 12.97
CA PHE A 21 -22.11 3.62 14.33
C PHE A 21 -21.15 2.45 14.25
N SER A 22 -19.98 2.65 14.83
CA SER A 22 -18.86 1.71 14.91
C SER A 22 -17.90 1.69 13.75
N GLN A 23 -17.19 2.75 13.53
CA GLN A 23 -15.84 2.61 12.99
C GLN A 23 -14.83 3.17 13.96
N ALA A 24 -14.76 2.53 15.07
CA ALA A 24 -13.56 2.58 15.86
C ALA A 24 -12.81 1.26 15.79
N ALA A 25 -13.05 0.45 14.82
CA ALA A 25 -12.07 -0.56 14.48
C ALA A 25 -10.99 0.16 13.67
N SER A 26 -9.84 0.27 14.26
CA SER A 26 -8.61 0.74 13.72
C SER A 26 -8.28 0.18 12.32
N ALA A 27 -8.99 0.68 11.31
CA ALA A 27 -8.26 1.06 10.15
C ALA A 27 -7.47 2.28 10.61
N PRO A 28 -6.17 2.36 10.38
CA PRO A 28 -5.53 3.64 10.45
C PRO A 28 -6.36 4.51 9.55
N SER A 29 -6.99 5.54 10.14
CA SER A 29 -7.48 6.66 9.39
C SER A 29 -6.40 6.92 8.37
N PRO A 30 -6.70 7.02 7.08
CA PRO A 30 -5.69 7.48 6.18
C PRO A 30 -5.27 8.80 6.74
N ALA A 31 -4.14 8.77 7.42
CA ALA A 31 -3.48 9.98 7.72
C ALA A 31 -3.35 10.66 6.39
N PRO A 32 -3.69 11.92 6.31
CA PRO A 32 -3.37 12.69 5.14
C PRO A 32 -1.90 12.45 4.91
N ALA A 33 -1.64 11.91 3.77
CA ALA A 33 -0.35 11.68 3.24
C ALA A 33 0.58 12.82 3.46
N THR A 34 1.83 12.57 3.62
CA THR A 34 2.88 13.37 3.04
C THR A 34 4.17 12.72 3.03
N ASN A 35 4.70 12.88 2.08
CA ASN A 35 5.60 13.73 1.39
C ASN A 35 6.94 13.66 1.93
N ALA A 36 7.58 13.53 1.07
CA ALA A 36 8.41 13.79 -0.04
C ALA A 36 9.79 13.66 0.48
N GLN A 37 10.70 13.39 -0.11
CA GLN A 37 11.40 13.64 -1.22
C GLN A 37 12.86 13.66 -1.17
N PRO A 38 13.44 13.95 -2.23
CA PRO A 38 14.45 13.08 -2.75
C PRO A 38 15.76 13.55 -2.32
N SER A 39 16.71 12.77 -2.37
CA SER A 39 17.99 13.26 -2.71
C SER A 39 18.67 12.43 -3.64
N ALA A 40 18.96 13.09 -4.49
CA ALA A 40 20.03 13.14 -5.40
C ALA A 40 21.20 12.31 -5.04
N SER A 41 21.75 11.78 -6.11
CA SER A 41 22.95 10.98 -6.20
C SER A 41 22.82 9.58 -5.61
N GLY A 42 22.54 8.69 -6.54
CA GLY A 42 22.78 7.28 -6.40
C GLY A 42 24.11 6.98 -5.76
N SER A 43 24.03 6.62 -4.52
CA SER A 43 24.88 5.58 -4.03
C SER A 43 23.94 4.48 -3.68
N ALA A 44 23.97 3.40 -4.46
CA ALA A 44 23.61 2.13 -3.90
C ALA A 44 24.22 2.11 -2.52
N VAL A 45 23.39 1.95 -1.49
CA VAL A 45 23.89 1.64 -0.16
C VAL A 45 24.56 0.29 -0.32
N GLN A 46 25.86 0.34 -0.60
CA GLN A 46 26.72 -0.81 -0.45
C GLN A 46 26.71 -1.16 1.02
N PRO A 47 26.67 -2.44 1.36
CA PRO A 47 26.97 -2.85 2.70
C PRO A 47 28.36 -2.28 3.01
N ILE A 48 28.45 -1.46 4.03
CA ILE A 48 29.73 -1.04 4.59
C ILE A 48 30.34 -2.32 5.13
N ASP A 49 31.24 -2.88 4.35
CA ASP A 49 32.17 -3.90 4.83
C ASP A 49 33.14 -3.14 5.75
N ASP A 50 33.09 -3.43 7.04
CA ASP A 50 33.98 -2.89 8.06
C ASP A 50 35.30 -3.70 8.03
N THR A 51 35.91 -3.74 6.84
CA THR A 51 37.29 -4.17 6.65
C THR A 51 37.95 -3.18 5.69
N GLY A 52 38.83 -2.40 6.24
CA GLY A 52 39.76 -1.44 5.72
C GLY A 52 39.85 -1.21 4.22
N ASP A 53 39.92 0.07 3.93
CA ASP A 53 40.44 0.70 2.72
C ASP A 53 40.76 -0.22 1.52
N GLU A 54 39.78 -0.37 0.64
CA GLU A 54 40.02 -0.60 -0.78
C GLU A 54 39.05 0.28 -1.56
N ASP A 55 39.60 1.20 -2.36
CA ASP A 55 38.88 2.04 -3.30
C ASP A 55 38.14 1.18 -4.33
N GLU A 56 36.85 0.91 -4.08
CA GLU A 56 36.01 0.21 -5.03
C GLU A 56 35.58 1.18 -6.14
N ILE A 57 36.13 0.98 -7.34
CA ILE A 57 35.78 1.74 -8.55
C ILE A 57 34.32 1.42 -8.90
N VAL A 58 33.39 2.32 -8.55
CA VAL A 58 32.00 2.27 -8.96
C VAL A 58 31.90 2.58 -10.45
N ILE A 59 31.66 1.55 -11.25
CA ILE A 59 31.33 1.72 -12.67
C ILE A 59 29.90 2.26 -12.77
N THR A 60 29.73 3.56 -12.85
CA THR A 60 28.48 4.26 -13.10
C THR A 60 28.06 4.07 -14.57
N GLY A 61 27.42 2.96 -14.91
CA GLY A 61 27.03 2.71 -16.30
C GLY A 61 25.82 1.78 -16.52
N ALA A 62 25.51 0.88 -15.61
CA ALA A 62 24.39 -0.03 -15.77
C ALA A 62 23.34 0.20 -14.68
N ARG A 63 22.10 0.54 -15.08
CA ARG A 63 20.97 0.61 -14.13
C ARG A 63 20.79 -0.73 -13.44
N ALA A 64 20.56 -0.70 -12.12
CA ALA A 64 20.26 -1.91 -11.36
C ALA A 64 19.01 -2.60 -11.94
N ARG A 65 18.99 -3.93 -11.91
CA ARG A 65 17.82 -4.69 -12.38
C ARG A 65 16.55 -4.25 -11.65
N GLY A 66 15.47 -4.04 -12.39
CA GLY A 66 14.17 -3.67 -11.84
C GLY A 66 14.06 -2.20 -11.42
N SER A 67 14.99 -1.33 -11.80
CA SER A 67 14.88 0.10 -11.56
C SER A 67 13.81 0.74 -12.43
N VAL A 68 13.20 1.80 -11.91
CA VAL A 68 12.15 2.58 -12.57
C VAL A 68 12.65 3.35 -13.80
N ILE A 69 11.72 3.85 -14.61
CA ILE A 69 12.01 4.72 -15.76
C ILE A 69 12.47 6.10 -15.24
N GLY A 70 13.46 6.67 -15.90
CA GLY A 70 13.95 8.02 -15.61
C GLY A 70 15.17 8.05 -14.69
N ASP A 71 15.59 9.25 -14.32
CA ASP A 71 16.78 9.52 -13.50
C ASP A 71 16.40 10.12 -12.13
N ILE A 72 15.11 10.03 -11.75
CA ILE A 72 14.63 10.49 -10.45
C ILE A 72 15.02 9.42 -9.42
N PRO A 73 15.86 9.77 -8.44
CA PRO A 73 16.28 8.81 -7.42
C PRO A 73 15.12 8.46 -6.47
N PRO A 74 15.15 7.25 -5.87
CA PRO A 74 14.21 6.91 -4.82
C PRO A 74 14.35 7.85 -3.60
N GLU A 75 13.23 8.20 -3.01
CA GLU A 75 13.19 8.92 -1.73
C GLU A 75 13.68 8.02 -0.59
N ASN A 76 13.30 6.75 -0.65
CA ASN A 76 13.76 5.73 0.27
C ASN A 76 13.98 4.41 -0.47
N THR A 77 14.99 3.67 -0.05
CA THR A 77 15.26 2.31 -0.53
C THR A 77 15.41 1.39 0.68
N LEU A 78 14.55 0.39 0.76
CA LEU A 78 14.59 -0.64 1.77
C LEU A 78 15.22 -1.90 1.17
N ASP A 79 16.28 -2.38 1.77
CA ASP A 79 16.85 -3.68 1.40
C ASP A 79 16.03 -4.84 2.01
N ALA A 80 16.37 -6.08 1.66
CA ALA A 80 15.69 -7.24 2.20
C ALA A 80 15.78 -7.40 3.74
N ARG A 81 16.67 -6.67 4.40
CA ARG A 81 16.79 -6.66 5.88
C ARG A 81 15.84 -5.63 6.47
N ASP A 82 15.75 -4.46 5.81
CA ASP A 82 14.80 -3.41 6.18
C ASP A 82 13.37 -3.95 6.09
N VAL A 83 13.05 -4.64 4.98
CA VAL A 83 11.76 -5.31 4.78
C VAL A 83 11.48 -6.33 5.90
N ARG A 84 12.46 -7.17 6.26
CA ARG A 84 12.28 -8.12 7.38
C ARG A 84 12.15 -7.45 8.74
N ALA A 85 12.79 -6.29 8.93
CA ALA A 85 12.69 -5.55 10.18
C ALA A 85 11.29 -4.99 10.45
N THR A 86 10.46 -4.85 9.41
CA THR A 86 9.04 -4.47 9.58
C THR A 86 8.21 -5.58 10.24
N GLY A 87 8.65 -6.84 10.19
CA GLY A 87 7.89 -8.00 10.63
C GLY A 87 6.73 -8.37 9.70
N ALA A 88 6.57 -7.69 8.57
CA ALA A 88 5.55 -7.94 7.58
C ALA A 88 5.75 -9.31 6.89
N THR A 89 4.66 -10.00 6.61
CA THR A 89 4.67 -11.35 6.02
C THR A 89 4.35 -11.37 4.52
N ASN A 90 3.62 -10.37 4.06
CA ASN A 90 3.23 -10.17 2.66
C ASN A 90 3.34 -8.68 2.28
N ILE A 91 3.02 -8.35 1.03
CA ILE A 91 3.09 -6.96 0.56
C ILE A 91 2.03 -6.07 1.21
N THR A 92 0.83 -6.56 1.49
CA THR A 92 -0.19 -5.78 2.19
C THR A 92 0.33 -5.27 3.53
N GLU A 93 0.78 -6.18 4.40
CA GLU A 93 1.34 -5.81 5.70
C GLU A 93 2.59 -4.92 5.58
N LEU A 94 3.37 -5.08 4.49
CA LEU A 94 4.53 -4.23 4.24
C LEU A 94 4.10 -2.80 3.87
N LEU A 95 3.10 -2.62 3.02
CA LEU A 95 2.57 -1.30 2.67
C LEU A 95 1.92 -0.62 3.87
N ASP A 96 1.18 -1.35 4.70
CA ASP A 96 0.64 -0.84 5.97
C ASP A 96 1.77 -0.37 6.89
N ALA A 97 2.85 -1.15 6.93
CA ALA A 97 4.05 -0.81 7.68
C ALA A 97 4.76 0.44 7.14
N LEU A 98 4.60 0.77 5.89
CA LEU A 98 5.20 1.92 5.21
C LEU A 98 4.20 3.06 5.00
N ALA A 99 2.94 2.93 5.42
CA ALA A 99 1.88 3.90 5.19
C ALA A 99 2.29 5.36 5.46
N PRO A 100 3.00 5.71 6.57
CA PRO A 100 3.45 7.08 6.80
C PRO A 100 4.47 7.59 5.78
N GLN A 101 5.11 6.73 5.00
CA GLN A 101 6.11 7.09 4.00
C GLN A 101 5.55 7.10 2.56
N ILE A 102 4.51 6.32 2.30
CA ILE A 102 3.99 6.07 0.94
C ILE A 102 2.69 6.83 0.62
N GLY A 103 2.04 7.42 1.62
CA GLY A 103 0.84 8.22 1.37
C GLY A 103 1.15 9.52 0.63
N SER A 104 0.22 10.05 -0.17
CA SER A 104 0.25 11.37 -0.80
C SER A 104 -0.88 12.26 -0.27
N SER A 105 -0.63 13.57 -0.10
CA SER A 105 -1.65 14.55 0.30
C SER A 105 -2.29 15.25 -0.90
N ARG A 106 -1.94 14.82 -2.11
CA ARG A 106 -2.37 15.48 -3.36
C ARG A 106 -3.66 14.90 -3.95
N GLY A 107 -3.95 13.62 -3.68
CA GLY A 107 -5.06 12.89 -4.30
C GLY A 107 -6.43 13.20 -3.68
N ARG A 108 -7.44 12.44 -4.12
CA ARG A 108 -8.82 12.52 -3.61
C ARG A 108 -9.00 11.95 -2.19
N GLY A 109 -7.91 11.90 -1.41
CA GLY A 109 -7.88 11.43 -0.03
C GLY A 109 -7.80 9.91 0.08
N GLY A 110 -6.70 9.39 0.67
CA GLY A 110 -6.54 7.97 0.98
C GLY A 110 -6.25 7.03 -0.20
N GLU A 111 -5.91 7.54 -1.38
CA GLU A 111 -5.53 6.68 -2.50
C GLU A 111 -4.21 5.94 -2.22
N ALA A 112 -4.22 4.64 -2.50
CA ALA A 112 -3.05 3.79 -2.38
C ALA A 112 -1.93 4.24 -3.35
N PRO A 113 -0.66 4.01 -3.02
CA PRO A 113 0.44 4.37 -3.91
C PRO A 113 0.37 3.59 -5.22
N VAL A 114 0.92 4.18 -6.28
CA VAL A 114 1.17 3.46 -7.54
C VAL A 114 2.19 2.35 -7.29
N LEU A 115 1.81 1.12 -7.58
CA LEU A 115 2.68 -0.03 -7.38
C LEU A 115 3.32 -0.48 -8.67
N LEU A 116 4.63 -0.69 -8.62
CA LEU A 116 5.41 -1.26 -9.72
C LEU A 116 6.08 -2.56 -9.27
N LEU A 117 6.28 -3.47 -10.19
CA LEU A 117 7.00 -4.71 -9.98
C LEU A 117 8.20 -4.83 -10.93
N ASP A 118 9.40 -4.94 -10.38
CA ASP A 118 10.65 -4.96 -11.16
C ASP A 118 10.75 -3.77 -12.15
N GLY A 119 10.24 -2.58 -11.78
CA GLY A 119 10.21 -1.38 -12.62
C GLY A 119 9.19 -1.43 -13.77
N LEU A 120 8.24 -2.35 -13.72
CA LEU A 120 7.18 -2.53 -14.69
C LEU A 120 5.81 -2.23 -14.08
N ARG A 121 4.90 -1.77 -14.91
CA ARG A 121 3.51 -1.57 -14.54
C ARG A 121 2.80 -2.92 -14.35
N ILE A 122 1.88 -2.96 -13.41
CA ILE A 122 1.02 -4.10 -13.07
C ILE A 122 -0.45 -3.78 -13.40
N SER A 123 -1.31 -4.79 -13.41
CA SER A 123 -2.75 -4.62 -13.58
C SER A 123 -3.42 -3.90 -12.40
N GLY A 124 -2.97 -4.21 -11.16
CA GLY A 124 -3.49 -3.61 -9.93
C GLY A 124 -2.87 -4.24 -8.69
N PHE A 125 -3.25 -3.76 -7.50
CA PHE A 125 -2.75 -4.24 -6.21
C PHE A 125 -2.96 -5.74 -6.00
N ARG A 126 -4.06 -6.30 -6.52
CA ARG A 126 -4.39 -7.73 -6.43
C ARG A 126 -3.29 -8.63 -6.99
N GLU A 127 -2.54 -8.15 -8.00
CA GLU A 127 -1.41 -8.90 -8.58
C GLU A 127 -0.24 -9.12 -7.60
N LEU A 128 -0.07 -8.24 -6.61
CA LEU A 128 1.09 -8.22 -5.70
C LEU A 128 0.76 -8.60 -4.26
N ARG A 129 -0.45 -8.40 -3.83
CA ARG A 129 -0.92 -8.45 -2.44
C ARG A 129 -0.37 -9.64 -1.65
N ASP A 130 -0.42 -10.83 -2.24
CA ASP A 130 -0.13 -12.11 -1.59
C ASP A 130 1.35 -12.55 -1.76
N ILE A 131 2.23 -11.68 -2.27
CA ILE A 131 3.65 -12.00 -2.43
C ILE A 131 4.33 -11.99 -1.05
N PRO A 132 5.02 -13.08 -0.66
CA PRO A 132 5.73 -13.13 0.61
C PRO A 132 6.93 -12.19 0.62
N THR A 133 7.15 -11.49 1.73
CA THR A 133 8.24 -10.51 1.86
C THR A 133 9.64 -11.11 1.69
N GLU A 134 9.81 -12.40 1.94
CA GLU A 134 11.08 -13.10 1.69
C GLU A 134 11.45 -13.19 0.20
N ALA A 135 10.49 -13.02 -0.70
CA ALA A 135 10.74 -12.97 -2.14
C ALA A 135 11.27 -11.60 -2.60
N ILE A 136 11.17 -10.58 -1.75
CA ILE A 136 11.60 -9.21 -2.06
C ILE A 136 13.12 -9.11 -1.96
N GLN A 137 13.74 -8.46 -2.94
CA GLN A 137 15.14 -8.07 -2.94
C GLN A 137 15.32 -6.67 -2.36
N ARG A 138 14.50 -5.71 -2.81
CA ARG A 138 14.44 -4.34 -2.31
C ARG A 138 13.08 -3.70 -2.62
N VAL A 139 12.76 -2.63 -1.92
CA VAL A 139 11.62 -1.75 -2.18
C VAL A 139 12.15 -0.34 -2.37
N GLU A 140 11.69 0.34 -3.40
CA GLU A 140 12.05 1.74 -3.71
C GLU A 140 10.78 2.58 -3.57
N ILE A 141 10.81 3.60 -2.70
CA ILE A 141 9.75 4.60 -2.57
C ILE A 141 10.19 5.82 -3.38
N LEU A 142 9.35 6.24 -4.31
CA LEU A 142 9.66 7.30 -5.29
C LEU A 142 8.59 8.39 -5.24
N PRO A 143 8.95 9.62 -5.62
CA PRO A 143 8.03 10.73 -5.65
C PRO A 143 6.93 10.59 -6.72
N GLU A 144 5.88 11.38 -6.57
CA GLU A 144 4.67 11.37 -7.39
C GLU A 144 4.95 11.63 -8.89
N GLU A 145 5.99 12.40 -9.20
CA GLU A 145 6.37 12.69 -10.58
C GLU A 145 6.81 11.45 -11.37
N VAL A 146 7.24 10.40 -10.67
CA VAL A 146 7.56 9.12 -11.32
C VAL A 146 6.29 8.43 -11.84
N ALA A 147 5.15 8.65 -11.18
CA ALA A 147 3.85 8.13 -11.62
C ALA A 147 3.50 8.56 -13.04
N LEU A 148 3.79 9.82 -13.39
CA LEU A 148 3.58 10.37 -14.75
C LEU A 148 4.30 9.59 -15.85
N LYS A 149 5.48 9.02 -15.55
CA LYS A 149 6.27 8.21 -16.49
C LYS A 149 5.66 6.84 -16.78
N TYR A 150 4.69 6.46 -15.97
CA TYR A 150 3.92 5.22 -16.12
C TYR A 150 2.46 5.48 -16.53
N GLY A 151 2.08 6.72 -16.87
CA GLY A 151 0.73 7.10 -17.28
C GLY A 151 -0.27 7.07 -16.12
N TYR A 152 0.17 7.36 -14.91
CA TYR A 152 -0.65 7.68 -13.76
C TYR A 152 -0.63 9.18 -13.48
N ARG A 153 -1.56 9.69 -12.69
CA ARG A 153 -1.55 11.09 -12.23
C ARG A 153 -0.42 11.30 -11.21
N ALA A 154 0.03 12.56 -11.06
CA ALA A 154 1.09 12.91 -10.11
C ALA A 154 0.52 13.21 -8.71
N ASP A 155 -0.49 12.52 -8.30
CA ASP A 155 -1.16 12.63 -7.01
C ASP A 155 -0.83 11.47 -6.06
N GLN A 156 -0.18 10.43 -6.58
CA GLN A 156 0.16 9.21 -5.83
C GLN A 156 1.66 8.97 -5.86
N LYS A 157 2.24 8.60 -4.70
CA LYS A 157 3.63 8.11 -4.63
C LYS A 157 3.78 6.77 -5.35
N VAL A 158 5.00 6.49 -5.78
CA VAL A 158 5.32 5.24 -6.46
C VAL A 158 6.12 4.32 -5.55
N VAL A 159 5.67 3.08 -5.40
CA VAL A 159 6.39 2.02 -4.67
C VAL A 159 6.79 0.94 -5.66
N ASN A 160 8.08 0.83 -5.94
CA ASN A 160 8.63 -0.20 -6.81
C ASN A 160 9.16 -1.36 -5.98
N ILE A 161 8.58 -2.54 -6.16
CA ILE A 161 8.95 -3.78 -5.48
C ILE A 161 9.81 -4.60 -6.43
N VAL A 162 11.05 -4.87 -6.04
CA VAL A 162 11.98 -5.67 -6.83
C VAL A 162 12.11 -7.05 -6.23
N LEU A 163 11.78 -8.08 -7.01
CA LEU A 163 11.81 -9.47 -6.59
C LEU A 163 13.19 -10.12 -6.80
N ARG A 164 13.46 -11.15 -6.02
CA ARG A 164 14.58 -12.07 -6.24
C ARG A 164 14.39 -12.82 -7.55
N GLN A 165 15.47 -13.09 -8.28
CA GLN A 165 15.41 -13.76 -9.58
C GLN A 165 14.88 -15.20 -9.53
N ARG A 166 15.02 -15.86 -8.39
CA ARG A 166 14.53 -17.21 -8.14
C ARG A 166 14.06 -17.33 -6.70
N PHE A 167 12.84 -17.71 -6.54
CA PHE A 167 12.24 -17.94 -5.22
C PHE A 167 11.11 -18.95 -5.35
N ARG A 168 10.97 -19.85 -4.38
CA ARG A 168 9.88 -20.81 -4.33
C ARG A 168 9.50 -21.09 -2.88
N SER A 169 8.23 -20.92 -2.57
CA SER A 169 7.68 -21.21 -1.24
C SER A 169 6.24 -21.68 -1.31
N THR A 170 5.82 -22.36 -0.28
CA THR A 170 4.43 -22.48 0.16
C THR A 170 4.38 -21.87 1.55
N THR A 171 3.45 -20.99 1.81
CA THR A 171 3.28 -20.32 3.10
C THR A 171 1.90 -20.65 3.63
N ALA A 172 1.81 -21.08 4.88
CA ALA A 172 0.58 -21.20 5.62
C ALA A 172 0.66 -20.28 6.85
N GLN A 173 -0.38 -19.50 7.08
CA GLN A 173 -0.48 -18.58 8.21
C GLN A 173 -1.86 -18.73 8.85
N VAL A 174 -1.92 -18.67 10.18
CA VAL A 174 -3.15 -18.55 10.94
C VAL A 174 -2.97 -17.48 12.00
N ALA A 175 -4.02 -16.72 12.27
CA ALA A 175 -4.03 -15.76 13.35
C ALA A 175 -5.39 -15.78 14.06
N ALA A 176 -5.37 -15.51 15.35
CA ALA A 176 -6.55 -15.35 16.18
C ALA A 176 -6.34 -14.21 17.16
N GLY A 177 -7.37 -13.42 17.37
CA GLY A 177 -7.32 -12.27 18.27
C GLY A 177 -8.65 -12.03 18.96
N ALA A 178 -8.60 -11.27 20.06
CA ALA A 178 -9.79 -10.88 20.81
C ALA A 178 -9.60 -9.51 21.45
N ALA A 179 -10.72 -8.80 21.68
CA ALA A 179 -10.73 -7.62 22.52
C ALA A 179 -10.53 -8.01 23.99
N THR A 180 -9.76 -7.22 24.74
CA THR A 180 -9.54 -7.50 26.18
C THR A 180 -10.78 -7.26 27.03
N ASP A 181 -11.67 -6.40 26.55
CA ASP A 181 -12.95 -6.11 27.19
C ASP A 181 -14.04 -7.15 26.85
N GLY A 182 -13.67 -8.23 26.14
CA GLY A 182 -14.60 -9.32 25.75
C GLY A 182 -15.47 -8.99 24.54
N GLY A 183 -16.41 -9.89 24.21
CA GLY A 183 -17.42 -9.75 23.15
C GLY A 183 -16.90 -9.87 21.72
N TYR A 184 -15.72 -9.37 21.41
CA TYR A 184 -15.14 -9.36 20.06
C TYR A 184 -13.97 -10.33 19.91
N ALA A 185 -14.06 -11.18 18.91
CA ALA A 185 -13.00 -12.07 18.47
C ALA A 185 -12.83 -12.01 16.94
N THR A 186 -11.62 -12.20 16.46
CA THR A 186 -11.29 -12.21 15.03
C THR A 186 -10.29 -13.31 14.71
N GLY A 187 -10.30 -13.79 13.48
CA GLY A 187 -9.34 -14.77 12.99
C GLY A 187 -9.14 -14.70 11.50
N ASN A 188 -7.95 -15.12 11.05
CA ASN A 188 -7.68 -15.30 9.63
C ASN A 188 -6.80 -16.52 9.36
N ALA A 189 -6.89 -17.03 8.15
CA ALA A 189 -6.07 -18.13 7.64
C ALA A 189 -5.67 -17.85 6.19
N ASP A 190 -4.39 -18.04 5.88
CA ASP A 190 -3.81 -17.83 4.56
C ASP A 190 -3.02 -19.04 4.10
N LEU A 191 -3.19 -19.42 2.83
CA LEU A 191 -2.38 -20.42 2.15
C LEU A 191 -1.89 -19.86 0.82
N THR A 192 -0.59 -19.57 0.72
CA THR A 192 0.01 -18.99 -0.47
C THR A 192 1.02 -19.95 -1.09
N ARG A 193 0.93 -20.19 -2.39
CA ARG A 193 1.95 -20.84 -3.19
C ARG A 193 2.60 -19.84 -4.12
N PHE A 194 3.90 -19.56 -3.93
CA PHE A 194 4.63 -18.56 -4.69
C PHE A 194 5.87 -19.15 -5.38
N LEU A 195 6.04 -18.83 -6.67
CA LEU A 195 7.10 -19.35 -7.51
C LEU A 195 7.63 -18.26 -8.45
N VAL A 196 8.91 -17.91 -8.35
CA VAL A 196 9.64 -17.05 -9.30
C VAL A 196 10.69 -17.89 -10.00
N GLN A 197 10.67 -17.85 -11.33
CA GLN A 197 11.61 -18.55 -12.24
C GLN A 197 12.18 -17.54 -13.24
N ARG A 198 13.22 -17.95 -14.03
CA ARG A 198 13.80 -17.09 -15.07
C ARG A 198 12.79 -16.58 -16.11
N ARG A 199 11.74 -17.35 -16.41
CA ARG A 199 10.75 -17.06 -17.45
C ARG A 199 9.42 -16.60 -16.93
N GLY A 200 9.30 -16.33 -15.63
CA GLY A 200 8.06 -15.81 -15.08
C GLY A 200 7.79 -16.13 -13.63
N ARG A 201 6.61 -15.77 -13.19
CA ARG A 201 6.12 -15.87 -11.82
C ARG A 201 4.75 -16.57 -11.80
N THR A 202 4.49 -17.29 -10.73
CA THR A 202 3.16 -17.85 -10.47
C THR A 202 2.84 -17.71 -8.99
N THR A 203 1.64 -17.22 -8.68
CA THR A 203 1.10 -17.07 -7.31
C THR A 203 -0.26 -17.73 -7.27
N PHE A 204 -0.56 -18.47 -6.22
CA PHE A 204 -1.90 -18.93 -5.85
C PHE A 204 -2.08 -18.60 -4.37
N ASN A 205 -3.20 -18.00 -4.02
CA ASN A 205 -3.56 -17.69 -2.63
C ASN A 205 -4.99 -18.15 -2.36
N LEU A 206 -5.20 -18.63 -1.14
CA LEU A 206 -6.49 -18.85 -0.52
C LEU A 206 -6.46 -18.14 0.84
N HIS A 207 -7.40 -17.24 1.05
CA HIS A 207 -7.58 -16.47 2.27
C HIS A 207 -8.96 -16.67 2.83
N ALA A 208 -9.06 -16.77 4.14
CA ALA A 208 -10.32 -16.73 4.86
C ALA A 208 -10.15 -15.89 6.13
N SER A 209 -11.10 -15.02 6.41
CA SER A 209 -11.12 -14.22 7.63
C SER A 209 -12.53 -14.07 8.18
N GLY A 210 -12.63 -13.68 9.45
CA GLY A 210 -13.92 -13.39 10.06
C GLY A 210 -13.78 -12.82 11.46
N ASN A 211 -14.86 -12.20 11.92
CA ASN A 211 -15.00 -11.69 13.28
C ASN A 211 -16.37 -12.01 13.87
N SER A 212 -16.44 -12.07 15.20
CA SER A 212 -17.71 -12.15 15.92
C SER A 212 -18.47 -10.82 15.89
N MET A 213 -19.76 -10.87 16.11
CA MET A 213 -20.56 -9.69 16.39
C MET A 213 -20.21 -9.16 17.78
N LEU A 214 -20.22 -7.84 17.93
CA LEU A 214 -20.11 -7.14 19.20
C LEU A 214 -21.35 -6.27 19.35
N THR A 215 -22.11 -6.45 20.43
CA THR A 215 -23.36 -5.74 20.69
C THR A 215 -23.20 -4.67 21.78
N GLU A 216 -24.13 -3.72 21.87
CA GLU A 216 -24.06 -2.60 22.83
C GLU A 216 -24.10 -3.08 24.28
N ASN A 217 -24.84 -4.17 24.60
CA ASN A 217 -24.90 -4.74 25.94
C ASN A 217 -23.58 -5.38 26.43
N GLU A 218 -22.60 -5.57 25.54
CA GLU A 218 -21.25 -6.03 25.88
C GLU A 218 -20.29 -4.88 26.18
N ARG A 219 -20.83 -3.64 26.25
CA ARG A 219 -20.12 -2.40 26.62
C ARG A 219 -20.95 -1.63 27.65
N ASP A 220 -20.26 -0.81 28.47
CA ASP A 220 -20.88 0.07 29.46
C ASP A 220 -21.52 1.28 28.76
N ILE A 221 -22.66 1.05 28.07
CA ILE A 221 -23.36 2.09 27.34
C ILE A 221 -24.61 2.52 28.12
N LEU A 222 -24.72 3.81 28.35
CA LEU A 222 -25.91 4.44 28.93
C LEU A 222 -26.87 4.82 27.79
N LEU A 223 -28.13 4.48 27.93
CA LEU A 223 -29.18 4.90 27.01
C LEU A 223 -29.85 6.18 27.51
N ASP A 224 -30.18 7.04 26.58
CA ASP A 224 -31.12 8.12 26.86
C ASP A 224 -32.50 7.49 27.14
N PRO A 225 -33.11 7.74 28.33
CA PRO A 225 -34.41 7.17 28.67
C PRO A 225 -35.51 7.51 27.65
N ALA A 226 -35.40 8.62 26.93
CA ALA A 226 -36.35 9.03 25.91
C ALA A 226 -36.24 8.20 24.58
N THR A 227 -35.14 7.49 24.39
CA THR A 227 -34.86 6.73 23.17
C THR A 227 -34.90 5.21 23.36
N VAL A 228 -35.24 4.72 24.56
CA VAL A 228 -35.30 3.28 24.85
C VAL A 228 -36.51 2.62 24.22
N VAL A 229 -36.30 1.54 23.49
CA VAL A 229 -37.34 0.65 22.97
C VAL A 229 -37.37 -0.62 23.79
N GLY A 230 -38.52 -0.96 24.42
CA GLY A 230 -38.62 -2.10 25.31
C GLY A 230 -37.93 -1.86 26.66
N THR A 231 -37.14 -2.83 27.15
CA THR A 231 -36.25 -2.60 28.27
C THR A 231 -34.84 -2.18 27.82
N PRO A 232 -34.07 -1.48 28.68
CA PRO A 232 -32.70 -1.10 28.34
C PRO A 232 -31.82 -2.29 27.90
N GLU A 233 -31.92 -3.44 28.60
CA GLU A 233 -31.17 -4.64 28.24
C GLU A 233 -31.57 -5.21 26.88
N GLN A 234 -32.86 -5.17 26.53
CA GLN A 234 -33.35 -5.64 25.23
C GLN A 234 -32.88 -4.73 24.10
N ASP A 235 -32.96 -3.41 24.30
CA ASP A 235 -32.52 -2.43 23.27
C ASP A 235 -31.02 -2.50 23.01
N LEU A 236 -30.20 -2.58 24.08
CA LEU A 236 -28.75 -2.74 23.98
C LEU A 236 -28.35 -4.05 23.28
N ALA A 237 -29.07 -5.16 23.56
CA ALA A 237 -28.80 -6.45 22.93
C ALA A 237 -29.21 -6.52 21.46
N ALA A 238 -30.13 -5.64 21.04
CA ALA A 238 -30.64 -5.57 19.68
C ALA A 238 -29.82 -4.68 18.74
N ARG A 239 -28.69 -4.14 19.19
CA ARG A 239 -27.81 -3.26 18.38
C ARG A 239 -26.40 -3.78 18.37
N SER A 240 -25.84 -3.95 17.19
CA SER A 240 -24.44 -4.29 17.03
C SER A 240 -23.58 -3.04 16.90
N LEU A 241 -22.53 -2.96 17.72
CA LEU A 241 -21.43 -2.00 17.57
C LEU A 241 -20.48 -2.41 16.45
N VAL A 242 -20.24 -3.73 16.31
CA VAL A 242 -19.49 -4.33 15.22
C VAL A 242 -20.30 -5.51 14.67
N GLY A 243 -20.61 -5.49 13.39
CA GLY A 243 -21.28 -6.63 12.74
C GLY A 243 -20.37 -7.85 12.64
N ARG A 244 -20.95 -9.06 12.66
CA ARG A 244 -20.22 -10.27 12.27
C ARG A 244 -19.88 -10.17 10.78
N ASN A 245 -18.65 -10.53 10.40
CA ASN A 245 -18.25 -10.68 9.02
C ASN A 245 -17.51 -12.00 8.80
N VAL A 246 -17.69 -12.59 7.61
CA VAL A 246 -16.92 -13.73 7.12
C VAL A 246 -16.55 -13.45 5.67
N ASP A 247 -15.27 -13.59 5.36
CA ASP A 247 -14.72 -13.37 4.03
C ASP A 247 -13.92 -14.59 3.58
N VAL A 248 -14.08 -15.00 2.33
CA VAL A 248 -13.32 -16.07 1.68
C VAL A 248 -12.90 -15.63 0.29
N ARG A 249 -11.61 -15.69 0.02
CA ARG A 249 -11.02 -15.23 -1.23
C ARG A 249 -10.02 -16.22 -1.80
N GLY A 250 -10.13 -16.45 -3.12
CA GLY A 250 -9.17 -17.23 -3.90
C GLY A 250 -8.57 -16.37 -5.02
N SER A 251 -7.23 -16.35 -5.13
CA SER A 251 -6.55 -15.60 -6.19
C SER A 251 -5.49 -16.44 -6.93
N ALA A 252 -5.27 -16.12 -8.21
CA ALA A 252 -4.22 -16.73 -9.04
C ALA A 252 -3.57 -15.67 -9.94
N THR A 253 -2.23 -15.63 -9.98
CA THR A 253 -1.47 -14.77 -10.87
C THR A 253 -0.43 -15.57 -11.63
N ILE A 254 -0.37 -15.40 -12.94
CA ILE A 254 0.61 -16.06 -13.82
C ILE A 254 1.26 -14.99 -14.70
N ASN A 255 2.56 -14.84 -14.56
CA ASN A 255 3.40 -14.00 -15.43
C ASN A 255 4.32 -14.89 -16.26
N ARG A 256 4.46 -14.59 -17.55
CA ARG A 256 5.37 -15.30 -18.50
C ARG A 256 5.91 -14.32 -19.54
N THR A 257 7.09 -14.62 -20.06
CA THR A 257 7.52 -14.07 -21.34
C THR A 257 6.68 -14.71 -22.44
N VAL A 258 5.93 -13.90 -23.19
CA VAL A 258 4.98 -14.37 -24.20
C VAL A 258 5.69 -14.53 -25.55
N PHE A 259 6.37 -13.47 -26.00
CA PHE A 259 7.16 -13.47 -27.24
C PHE A 259 8.28 -12.43 -27.16
N GLY A 260 9.46 -12.77 -27.64
CA GLY A 260 10.63 -11.88 -27.65
C GLY A 260 10.93 -11.30 -26.26
N ASN A 261 10.83 -9.97 -26.14
CA ASN A 261 11.02 -9.22 -24.91
C ASN A 261 9.70 -8.78 -24.23
N VAL A 262 8.56 -9.30 -24.67
CA VAL A 262 7.25 -8.97 -24.10
C VAL A 262 6.95 -9.91 -22.93
N SER A 263 6.69 -9.30 -21.77
CA SER A 263 6.19 -9.97 -20.58
C SER A 263 4.68 -9.81 -20.49
N GLY A 264 3.97 -10.93 -20.28
CA GLY A 264 2.52 -10.98 -20.07
C GLY A 264 2.19 -11.48 -18.68
N THR A 265 1.24 -10.82 -18.00
CA THR A 265 0.66 -11.25 -16.72
C THR A 265 -0.84 -11.41 -16.89
N VAL A 266 -1.39 -12.44 -16.27
CA VAL A 266 -2.82 -12.62 -16.05
C VAL A 266 -3.03 -12.88 -14.57
N ASN A 267 -3.99 -12.21 -13.98
CA ASN A 267 -4.43 -12.44 -12.59
C ASN A 267 -5.95 -12.56 -12.53
N THR A 268 -6.43 -13.39 -11.63
CA THR A 268 -7.84 -13.58 -11.35
C THR A 268 -8.07 -13.70 -9.85
N GLU A 269 -9.25 -13.26 -9.41
CA GLU A 269 -9.68 -13.33 -8.02
C GLU A 269 -11.17 -13.56 -7.95
N LEU A 270 -11.56 -14.39 -6.98
CA LEU A 270 -12.95 -14.59 -6.58
C LEU A 270 -13.03 -14.35 -5.07
N GLU A 271 -14.03 -13.60 -4.64
CA GLU A 271 -14.25 -13.26 -3.25
C GLU A 271 -15.73 -13.38 -2.89
N HIS A 272 -16.01 -13.93 -1.72
CA HIS A 272 -17.32 -13.99 -1.12
C HIS A 272 -17.23 -13.44 0.30
N SER A 273 -18.13 -12.51 0.63
CA SER A 273 -18.23 -11.91 1.97
C SER A 273 -19.69 -11.96 2.44
N GLU A 274 -19.88 -12.37 3.70
CA GLU A 274 -21.15 -12.36 4.40
C GLU A 274 -21.05 -11.52 5.66
N GLY A 275 -21.84 -10.44 5.73
CA GLY A 275 -21.98 -9.56 6.89
C GLY A 275 -23.34 -9.70 7.55
N ARG A 276 -23.40 -9.64 8.88
CA ARG A 276 -24.62 -9.59 9.67
C ARG A 276 -24.51 -8.55 10.78
N SER A 277 -25.53 -7.71 10.92
CA SER A 277 -25.59 -6.68 11.98
C SER A 277 -27.01 -6.58 12.54
N LEU A 278 -27.14 -6.20 13.79
CA LEU A 278 -28.40 -5.84 14.44
C LEU A 278 -28.56 -4.32 14.41
N ILE A 279 -29.73 -3.84 13.97
CA ILE A 279 -29.98 -2.41 13.69
C ILE A 279 -31.00 -1.77 14.63
N GLY A 280 -31.38 -2.47 15.68
CA GLY A 280 -32.27 -1.99 16.73
C GLY A 280 -33.37 -2.99 17.07
N LEU A 281 -34.22 -2.62 18.00
CA LEU A 281 -35.34 -3.42 18.44
C LEU A 281 -36.61 -2.96 17.70
N ASN A 282 -37.44 -3.92 17.26
CA ASN A 282 -38.77 -3.65 16.74
C ASN A 282 -39.68 -3.13 17.87
N PRO A 283 -40.23 -1.91 17.79
CA PRO A 283 -41.04 -1.36 18.88
C PRO A 283 -42.34 -2.16 19.17
N SER A 284 -42.89 -2.83 18.16
CA SER A 284 -44.15 -3.56 18.29
C SER A 284 -44.00 -5.01 18.74
N LEU A 285 -42.95 -5.69 18.23
CA LEU A 285 -42.73 -7.12 18.48
C LEU A 285 -41.67 -7.38 19.55
N LEU A 286 -40.87 -6.38 19.91
CA LEU A 286 -39.71 -6.46 20.79
C LEU A 286 -38.69 -7.54 20.36
N GLU A 287 -38.56 -7.72 19.04
CA GLU A 287 -37.55 -8.58 18.41
C GLU A 287 -36.44 -7.76 17.77
N PRO A 288 -35.18 -8.24 17.79
CA PRO A 288 -34.08 -7.57 17.12
C PRO A 288 -34.31 -7.51 15.60
N LEU A 289 -34.07 -6.35 15.03
CA LEU A 289 -34.06 -6.14 13.58
C LEU A 289 -32.68 -6.51 13.02
N ASP A 290 -32.65 -7.43 12.06
CA ASP A 290 -31.45 -8.00 11.46
C ASP A 290 -31.16 -7.39 10.08
N ARG A 291 -29.90 -7.16 9.80
CA ARG A 291 -29.42 -6.81 8.46
C ARG A 291 -28.34 -7.77 8.02
N THR A 292 -28.56 -8.46 6.91
CA THR A 292 -27.61 -9.38 6.29
C THR A 292 -27.19 -8.83 4.94
N THR A 293 -25.87 -8.79 4.68
CA THR A 293 -25.29 -8.39 3.40
C THR A 293 -24.44 -9.51 2.85
N ASN A 294 -24.68 -9.90 1.59
CA ASN A 294 -23.90 -10.89 0.87
C ASN A 294 -23.26 -10.20 -0.33
N ALA A 295 -21.93 -10.15 -0.36
CA ALA A 295 -21.15 -9.60 -1.45
C ALA A 295 -20.37 -10.71 -2.16
N ASN A 296 -20.41 -10.69 -3.49
CA ASN A 296 -19.63 -11.59 -4.34
C ASN A 296 -18.90 -10.76 -5.37
N SER A 297 -17.59 -10.93 -5.49
CA SER A 297 -16.79 -10.28 -6.51
C SER A 297 -16.00 -11.27 -7.36
N ALA A 298 -15.81 -10.91 -8.63
CA ALA A 298 -14.97 -11.65 -9.56
C ALA A 298 -14.11 -10.66 -10.34
N HIS A 299 -12.81 -10.92 -10.42
CA HIS A 299 -11.82 -10.09 -11.10
C HIS A 299 -11.01 -10.89 -12.12
N LEU A 300 -10.72 -10.26 -13.27
CA LEU A 300 -9.77 -10.72 -14.25
C LEU A 300 -8.90 -9.55 -14.72
N GLY A 301 -7.61 -9.61 -14.48
CA GLY A 301 -6.64 -8.59 -14.89
C GLY A 301 -5.59 -9.13 -15.86
N GLY A 302 -5.16 -8.28 -16.79
CA GLY A 302 -4.13 -8.60 -17.77
C GLY A 302 -3.13 -7.45 -17.96
N VAL A 303 -1.85 -7.76 -18.15
CA VAL A 303 -0.82 -6.76 -18.46
C VAL A 303 0.15 -7.32 -19.49
N LEU A 304 0.45 -6.53 -20.50
CA LEU A 304 1.54 -6.73 -21.43
C LEU A 304 2.55 -5.60 -21.29
N ASN A 305 3.81 -5.91 -21.06
CA ASN A 305 4.91 -4.96 -20.99
C ASN A 305 5.96 -5.29 -22.05
N GLY A 306 6.40 -4.29 -22.79
CA GLY A 306 7.40 -4.47 -23.83
C GLY A 306 8.27 -3.23 -24.06
N THR A 307 9.33 -3.42 -24.84
CA THR A 307 10.22 -2.33 -25.27
C THR A 307 10.44 -2.44 -26.77
N THR A 308 10.29 -1.33 -27.49
CA THR A 308 10.53 -1.26 -28.93
C THR A 308 12.02 -1.21 -29.23
N LYS A 309 12.41 -1.39 -30.51
CA LYS A 309 13.80 -1.22 -30.97
C LYS A 309 14.34 0.20 -30.75
N SER A 310 13.45 1.20 -30.75
CA SER A 310 13.75 2.61 -30.48
C SER A 310 13.80 2.95 -28.99
N GLN A 311 13.82 1.94 -28.10
CA GLN A 311 13.87 2.08 -26.63
C GLN A 311 12.63 2.70 -26.00
N TRP A 312 11.51 2.81 -26.73
CA TRP A 312 10.24 3.15 -26.15
C TRP A 312 9.71 1.96 -25.34
N ARG A 313 9.31 2.22 -24.11
CA ARG A 313 8.63 1.24 -23.25
C ARG A 313 7.13 1.43 -23.41
N TRP A 314 6.43 0.35 -23.58
CA TRP A 314 4.99 0.35 -23.67
C TRP A 314 4.37 -0.68 -22.74
N THR A 315 3.19 -0.37 -22.27
CA THR A 315 2.37 -1.25 -21.44
C THR A 315 0.94 -1.17 -21.92
N VAL A 316 0.28 -2.33 -21.98
CA VAL A 316 -1.15 -2.44 -22.15
C VAL A 316 -1.70 -3.18 -20.94
N THR A 317 -2.62 -2.54 -20.21
CA THR A 317 -3.34 -3.14 -19.08
C THR A 317 -4.81 -3.30 -19.46
N SER A 318 -5.41 -4.38 -19.01
CA SER A 318 -6.84 -4.64 -19.15
C SER A 318 -7.33 -5.25 -17.86
N ASN A 319 -8.44 -4.75 -17.34
CA ASN A 319 -9.10 -5.33 -16.19
C ASN A 319 -10.58 -5.55 -16.50
N ALA A 320 -11.16 -6.45 -15.75
CA ALA A 320 -12.55 -6.86 -15.89
C ALA A 320 -13.06 -7.39 -14.54
N ASP A 321 -14.08 -6.76 -13.94
CA ASP A 321 -14.65 -7.15 -12.63
C ASP A 321 -16.17 -7.12 -12.61
N LEU A 322 -16.73 -7.92 -11.73
CA LEU A 322 -18.14 -8.04 -11.46
C LEU A 322 -18.38 -8.09 -9.95
N ASP A 323 -19.15 -7.15 -9.42
CA ASP A 323 -19.58 -7.16 -8.03
C ASP A 323 -21.09 -7.29 -7.93
N VAL A 324 -21.53 -8.17 -7.05
CA VAL A 324 -22.94 -8.38 -6.75
C VAL A 324 -23.12 -8.29 -5.25
N ASN A 325 -23.79 -7.22 -4.81
CA ASN A 325 -24.20 -7.01 -3.42
C ASN A 325 -25.69 -7.27 -3.26
N ARG A 326 -26.05 -7.96 -2.20
CA ARG A 326 -27.44 -8.19 -1.80
C ARG A 326 -27.56 -7.91 -0.32
N THR A 327 -28.48 -7.00 0.03
CA THR A 327 -28.80 -6.71 1.43
C THR A 327 -30.24 -7.03 1.70
N ARG A 328 -30.47 -7.76 2.78
CA ARG A 328 -31.76 -7.96 3.42
C ARG A 328 -31.74 -7.21 4.74
N SER A 329 -32.73 -6.37 4.97
CA SER A 329 -32.86 -5.58 6.19
C SER A 329 -34.28 -5.72 6.74
N ASP A 330 -34.37 -6.16 7.99
CA ASP A 330 -35.66 -6.25 8.67
C ASP A 330 -36.18 -4.84 8.97
N ARG A 331 -37.49 -4.74 9.14
CA ARG A 331 -38.22 -3.50 9.39
C ARG A 331 -39.11 -3.62 10.62
N ASP A 332 -39.52 -2.50 11.13
CA ASP A 332 -40.50 -2.37 12.19
C ASP A 332 -41.98 -2.41 11.71
N ASP A 333 -42.21 -2.73 10.43
CA ASP A 333 -43.50 -2.83 9.80
C ASP A 333 -43.98 -4.30 9.75
N PRO A 334 -45.11 -4.66 10.42
CA PRO A 334 -45.57 -6.05 10.47
C PRO A 334 -46.13 -6.58 9.15
N ASP A 335 -46.62 -5.71 8.27
CA ASP A 335 -47.15 -6.09 6.96
C ASP A 335 -46.06 -6.28 5.92
N PHE A 336 -44.94 -5.56 6.09
CA PHE A 336 -43.75 -5.59 5.22
C PHE A 336 -42.46 -5.72 6.06
N PRO A 337 -42.24 -6.88 6.64
CA PRO A 337 -41.20 -7.04 7.67
C PRO A 337 -39.76 -6.98 7.13
N THR A 338 -39.58 -6.95 5.79
CA THR A 338 -38.22 -7.03 5.21
C THR A 338 -38.11 -6.19 3.95
N ASP A 339 -37.05 -5.36 3.90
CA ASP A 339 -36.58 -4.70 2.69
C ASP A 339 -35.48 -5.54 2.02
N HIS A 340 -35.45 -5.57 0.70
CA HIS A 340 -34.43 -6.22 -0.09
C HIS A 340 -33.78 -5.22 -1.03
N THR A 341 -32.44 -5.18 -1.08
CA THR A 341 -31.70 -4.44 -2.08
C THR A 341 -30.74 -5.34 -2.82
N ARG A 342 -30.50 -5.06 -4.08
CA ARG A 342 -29.47 -5.68 -4.89
C ARG A 342 -28.77 -4.62 -5.72
N SER A 343 -27.45 -4.65 -5.71
CA SER A 343 -26.59 -3.86 -6.59
C SER A 343 -25.71 -4.81 -7.39
N THR A 344 -25.62 -4.61 -8.68
CA THR A 344 -24.70 -5.33 -9.56
C THR A 344 -23.90 -4.32 -10.35
N THR A 345 -22.61 -4.23 -10.05
CA THR A 345 -21.68 -3.37 -10.78
C THR A 345 -20.83 -4.22 -11.70
N ALA A 346 -20.82 -3.87 -12.95
CA ALA A 346 -20.02 -4.49 -13.97
C ALA A 346 -19.17 -3.40 -14.67
N SER A 347 -17.82 -3.48 -14.71
CA SER A 347 -16.95 -2.52 -15.40
C SER A 347 -15.79 -3.17 -16.16
N ALA A 348 -15.25 -2.56 -17.23
CA ALA A 348 -14.09 -3.02 -17.98
C ALA A 348 -13.21 -1.84 -18.38
N ASP A 349 -11.90 -2.02 -18.32
CA ASP A 349 -10.95 -1.04 -18.82
C ASP A 349 -9.87 -1.65 -19.70
N LEU A 350 -9.42 -0.83 -20.65
CA LEU A 350 -8.24 -1.10 -21.47
C LEU A 350 -7.41 0.19 -21.52
N LYS A 351 -6.18 0.13 -21.02
CA LYS A 351 -5.28 1.28 -20.96
C LYS A 351 -3.96 0.95 -21.62
N ALA A 352 -3.54 1.80 -22.57
CA ALA A 352 -2.25 1.72 -23.24
C ALA A 352 -1.39 2.91 -22.83
N THR A 353 -0.13 2.66 -22.48
CA THR A 353 0.86 3.71 -22.18
C THR A 353 2.13 3.49 -22.99
N ALA A 354 2.75 4.57 -23.44
CA ALA A 354 4.04 4.53 -24.12
C ALA A 354 4.93 5.65 -23.58
N ASN A 355 6.12 5.31 -23.08
CA ASN A 355 7.12 6.26 -22.60
C ASN A 355 8.38 6.18 -23.44
N GLY A 356 8.89 7.33 -23.89
CA GLY A 356 10.11 7.39 -24.69
C GLY A 356 10.75 8.75 -24.73
N LYS A 357 11.97 8.78 -25.25
CA LYS A 357 12.74 10.01 -25.50
C LYS A 357 12.26 10.65 -26.79
N ILE A 358 12.16 11.99 -26.81
CA ILE A 358 11.70 12.76 -27.97
C ILE A 358 12.82 13.57 -28.61
N PHE A 359 13.53 14.39 -27.86
CA PHE A 359 14.64 15.20 -28.32
C PHE A 359 15.69 15.39 -27.22
N LYS A 360 16.87 15.87 -27.64
CA LYS A 360 17.99 16.12 -26.73
C LYS A 360 18.03 17.57 -26.30
N LEU A 361 18.16 17.80 -24.99
CA LEU A 361 18.48 19.07 -24.36
C LEU A 361 19.93 19.04 -23.85
N PRO A 362 20.57 20.21 -23.61
CA PRO A 362 21.94 20.25 -23.06
C PRO A 362 22.08 19.46 -21.72
N ALA A 363 21.07 19.45 -20.89
CA ALA A 363 21.07 18.76 -19.62
C ALA A 363 20.66 17.27 -19.68
N GLY A 364 20.14 16.79 -20.80
CA GLY A 364 19.72 15.39 -20.99
C GLY A 364 18.63 15.22 -22.04
N ASP A 365 18.10 14.03 -22.16
CA ASP A 365 17.03 13.75 -23.13
C ASP A 365 15.67 14.17 -22.54
N ALA A 366 14.92 14.98 -23.29
CA ALA A 366 13.49 15.20 -23.02
C ALA A 366 12.72 13.92 -23.27
N SER A 367 11.78 13.58 -22.39
CA SER A 367 10.95 12.38 -22.52
C SER A 367 9.47 12.71 -22.43
N THR A 368 8.67 11.88 -23.07
CA THR A 368 7.21 11.98 -23.01
C THR A 368 6.60 10.65 -22.63
N THR A 369 5.43 10.71 -21.97
CA THR A 369 4.54 9.58 -21.75
C THR A 369 3.20 9.88 -22.39
N LEU A 370 2.76 8.99 -23.27
CA LEU A 370 1.45 9.03 -23.91
C LEU A 370 0.57 7.97 -23.26
N THR A 371 -0.67 8.32 -22.98
CA THR A 371 -1.68 7.41 -22.41
C THR A 371 -2.95 7.49 -23.23
N ALA A 372 -3.55 6.33 -23.51
CA ALA A 372 -4.88 6.21 -24.06
C ALA A 372 -5.63 5.14 -23.24
N GLU A 373 -6.87 5.43 -22.85
CA GLU A 373 -7.69 4.51 -22.09
C GLU A 373 -9.11 4.53 -22.61
N ALA A 374 -9.77 3.37 -22.58
CA ALA A 374 -11.20 3.22 -22.78
C ALA A 374 -11.74 2.37 -21.64
N SER A 375 -12.81 2.83 -21.01
CA SER A 375 -13.47 2.09 -19.93
C SER A 375 -14.98 2.17 -20.05
N THR A 376 -15.64 1.19 -19.44
CA THR A 376 -17.09 1.14 -19.28
C THR A 376 -17.44 0.63 -17.90
N VAL A 377 -18.45 1.20 -17.30
CA VAL A 377 -19.05 0.71 -16.06
C VAL A 377 -20.56 0.70 -16.20
N HIS A 378 -21.17 -0.33 -15.68
CA HIS A 378 -22.61 -0.52 -15.67
C HIS A 378 -23.05 -0.88 -14.25
N LEU A 379 -24.06 -0.19 -13.73
CA LEU A 379 -24.64 -0.41 -12.42
C LEU A 379 -26.13 -0.69 -12.58
N ASP A 380 -26.55 -1.89 -12.20
CA ASP A 380 -27.96 -2.24 -12.00
C ASP A 380 -28.25 -2.28 -10.51
N SER A 381 -29.16 -1.43 -10.05
CA SER A 381 -29.63 -1.42 -8.67
C SER A 381 -31.13 -1.69 -8.61
N SER A 382 -31.54 -2.45 -7.62
CA SER A 382 -32.95 -2.73 -7.36
C SER A 382 -33.23 -2.73 -5.87
N ARG A 383 -34.41 -2.32 -5.51
CA ARG A 383 -34.91 -2.27 -4.14
C ARG A 383 -36.37 -2.73 -4.13
N THR A 384 -36.72 -3.56 -3.16
CA THR A 384 -38.11 -3.88 -2.81
C THR A 384 -38.35 -3.40 -1.40
N ARG A 385 -39.32 -2.48 -1.25
CA ARG A 385 -39.69 -1.89 0.04
C ARG A 385 -41.22 -1.75 0.10
N LEU A 386 -41.81 -2.11 1.26
CA LEU A 386 -43.29 -2.06 1.46
C LEU A 386 -44.02 -2.72 0.31
N GLY A 387 -43.54 -3.87 -0.18
CA GLY A 387 -44.10 -4.59 -1.30
C GLY A 387 -43.91 -3.95 -2.68
N ALA A 388 -43.43 -2.70 -2.75
CA ALA A 388 -43.15 -2.01 -4.02
C ALA A 388 -41.68 -2.25 -4.43
N SER A 389 -41.47 -2.56 -5.71
CA SER A 389 -40.14 -2.72 -6.28
C SER A 389 -39.78 -1.52 -7.14
N SER A 390 -38.56 -1.04 -7.01
CA SER A 390 -37.96 -0.02 -7.88
C SER A 390 -36.60 -0.49 -8.37
N SER A 391 -36.26 -0.10 -9.59
CA SER A 391 -34.91 -0.41 -10.16
C SER A 391 -34.37 0.80 -10.88
N SER A 392 -33.06 0.90 -10.91
CA SER A 392 -32.30 1.90 -11.67
C SER A 392 -31.15 1.20 -12.37
N SER A 393 -30.89 1.64 -13.60
CA SER A 393 -29.76 1.16 -14.40
C SER A 393 -28.99 2.37 -14.91
N LEU A 394 -27.71 2.44 -14.56
CA LEU A 394 -26.79 3.49 -14.97
C LEU A 394 -25.62 2.88 -15.74
N SER A 395 -25.18 3.58 -16.76
CA SER A 395 -23.97 3.19 -17.49
C SER A 395 -23.12 4.41 -17.81
N ARG A 396 -21.81 4.22 -17.74
CA ARG A 396 -20.82 5.22 -18.15
C ARG A 396 -19.81 4.58 -19.06
N THR A 397 -19.55 5.21 -20.19
CA THR A 397 -18.36 4.95 -21.01
C THR A 397 -17.44 6.14 -20.93
N MET A 398 -16.13 5.89 -20.90
CA MET A 398 -15.12 6.93 -20.80
C MET A 398 -13.97 6.63 -21.77
N GLY A 399 -13.51 7.64 -22.47
CA GLY A 399 -12.29 7.64 -23.25
C GLY A 399 -11.33 8.66 -22.67
N VAL A 400 -10.08 8.28 -22.43
CA VAL A 400 -9.02 9.14 -21.86
C VAL A 400 -7.89 9.28 -22.86
N ALA A 401 -7.38 10.50 -23.02
CA ALA A 401 -6.14 10.78 -23.71
C ALA A 401 -5.27 11.69 -22.84
N ALA A 402 -4.04 11.26 -22.52
CA ALA A 402 -3.14 12.03 -21.69
C ALA A 402 -1.71 12.08 -22.26
N ILE A 403 -1.05 13.20 -22.01
CA ILE A 403 0.36 13.44 -22.31
C ILE A 403 1.07 13.99 -21.09
N ASN A 404 2.25 13.47 -20.82
CA ASN A 404 3.20 14.05 -19.88
C ASN A 404 4.50 14.35 -20.59
N LEU A 405 5.12 15.47 -20.27
CA LEU A 405 6.40 15.94 -20.81
C LEU A 405 7.37 16.20 -19.66
N ASP A 406 8.57 15.62 -19.72
CA ASP A 406 9.67 15.83 -18.78
C ASP A 406 10.83 16.52 -19.48
N LEU A 407 11.26 17.66 -18.96
CA LEU A 407 12.29 18.53 -19.52
C LEU A 407 13.44 18.72 -18.53
N PRO A 408 14.57 18.01 -18.68
CA PRO A 408 15.77 18.27 -17.88
C PRO A 408 16.41 19.59 -18.35
N ILE A 409 16.38 20.61 -17.48
CA ILE A 409 16.86 21.97 -17.78
C ILE A 409 18.32 22.15 -17.36
N SER A 410 18.71 21.62 -16.20
CA SER A 410 20.07 21.70 -15.66
C SER A 410 20.48 20.39 -15.03
N ARG A 411 21.76 20.02 -15.16
CA ARG A 411 22.40 18.89 -14.45
C ARG A 411 23.80 19.25 -14.01
N LYS A 412 24.15 18.90 -12.78
CA LYS A 412 25.42 19.23 -12.12
C LYS A 412 26.67 18.81 -12.91
N ASN A 413 26.59 17.76 -13.75
CA ASN A 413 27.74 17.21 -14.50
C ASN A 413 27.54 17.22 -16.01
N ARG A 414 26.56 17.94 -16.54
CA ARG A 414 26.27 18.03 -17.98
C ARG A 414 25.62 19.37 -18.34
N GLY A 415 26.06 19.98 -19.42
CA GLY A 415 25.46 21.20 -19.95
C GLY A 415 25.50 22.36 -18.97
N PHE A 416 24.39 23.09 -18.81
CA PHE A 416 24.26 24.19 -17.87
C PHE A 416 24.12 23.65 -16.42
N SER A 417 25.17 23.78 -15.62
CA SER A 417 25.27 23.15 -14.31
C SER A 417 25.18 24.13 -13.12
N ALA A 418 25.04 25.43 -13.39
CA ALA A 418 25.06 26.47 -12.36
C ALA A 418 23.93 26.37 -11.32
N LEU A 419 22.78 25.78 -11.73
CA LEU A 419 21.61 25.60 -10.87
C LEU A 419 21.54 24.21 -10.18
N GLY A 420 22.57 23.36 -10.31
CA GLY A 420 22.44 21.97 -9.86
C GLY A 420 21.55 21.14 -10.79
N ASN A 421 20.71 20.25 -10.23
CA ASN A 421 19.76 19.46 -11.04
C ASN A 421 18.38 20.13 -11.03
N LEU A 422 17.85 20.47 -12.22
CA LEU A 422 16.52 21.02 -12.41
C LEU A 422 15.80 20.27 -13.52
N THR A 423 14.64 19.71 -13.22
CA THR A 423 13.74 19.10 -14.19
C THR A 423 12.37 19.76 -14.06
N LEU A 424 11.81 20.18 -15.19
CA LEU A 424 10.42 20.65 -15.27
C LEU A 424 9.55 19.52 -15.82
N ASN A 425 8.32 19.45 -15.37
CA ASN A 425 7.29 18.59 -15.97
C ASN A 425 6.02 19.37 -16.26
N ALA A 426 5.28 18.89 -17.27
CA ALA A 426 3.94 19.37 -17.59
C ALA A 426 3.10 18.20 -18.06
N ASN A 427 1.83 18.15 -17.63
CA ASN A 427 0.89 17.11 -18.03
C ASN A 427 -0.46 17.70 -18.39
N ALA A 428 -1.12 17.04 -19.32
CA ALA A 428 -2.50 17.32 -19.71
C ALA A 428 -3.22 16.00 -19.98
N GLU A 429 -4.48 15.94 -19.54
CA GLU A 429 -5.37 14.80 -19.72
C GLU A 429 -6.76 15.32 -20.09
N VAL A 430 -7.40 14.63 -20.98
CA VAL A 430 -8.80 14.87 -21.40
C VAL A 430 -9.56 13.57 -21.26
N ASP A 431 -10.64 13.62 -20.50
CA ASP A 431 -11.55 12.53 -20.23
C ASP A 431 -12.90 12.85 -20.91
N GLN A 432 -13.31 12.03 -21.87
CA GLN A 432 -14.62 12.14 -22.52
C GLN A 432 -15.56 11.09 -21.94
N LEU A 433 -16.57 11.53 -21.20
CA LEU A 433 -17.56 10.68 -20.53
C LEU A 433 -18.91 10.76 -21.24
N SER A 434 -19.66 9.67 -21.19
CA SER A 434 -21.01 9.61 -21.78
C SER A 434 -22.06 10.41 -20.99
N ASP A 435 -21.85 10.62 -19.69
CA ASP A 435 -22.79 11.23 -18.74
C ASP A 435 -22.36 12.62 -18.24
N PHE A 436 -21.06 12.90 -18.14
CA PHE A 436 -20.51 14.17 -17.66
C PHE A 436 -19.76 14.97 -18.74
N GLY A 437 -19.76 14.50 -20.01
CA GLY A 437 -19.13 15.21 -21.11
C GLY A 437 -17.60 15.21 -21.00
N THR A 438 -16.97 16.33 -21.33
CA THR A 438 -15.51 16.47 -21.35
C THR A 438 -15.02 17.03 -20.03
N LEU A 439 -14.14 16.31 -19.35
CA LEU A 439 -13.42 16.75 -18.15
C LEU A 439 -11.93 16.87 -18.46
N THR A 440 -11.23 17.74 -17.75
CA THR A 440 -9.83 18.04 -18.02
C THR A 440 -8.98 17.99 -16.75
N THR A 441 -7.75 17.49 -16.91
CA THR A 441 -6.71 17.60 -15.88
C THR A 441 -5.47 18.24 -16.50
N ILE A 442 -4.98 19.30 -15.88
CA ILE A 442 -3.73 19.96 -16.29
C ILE A 442 -2.83 20.13 -15.06
N GLY A 443 -1.53 20.01 -15.28
CA GLY A 443 -0.57 20.19 -14.20
C GLY A 443 0.81 20.56 -14.69
N ALA A 444 1.57 21.20 -13.81
CA ALA A 444 2.97 21.54 -14.03
C ALA A 444 3.74 21.40 -12.72
N GLY A 445 5.02 21.07 -12.82
CA GLY A 445 5.89 20.94 -11.66
C GLY A 445 7.36 21.16 -11.97
N ALA A 446 8.12 21.35 -10.91
CA ALA A 446 9.55 21.47 -10.96
C ALA A 446 10.19 20.66 -9.83
N ASN A 447 11.22 19.91 -10.18
CA ASN A 447 12.06 19.18 -9.24
C ASN A 447 13.46 19.80 -9.28
N PHE A 448 13.89 20.38 -8.15
CA PHE A 448 15.11 21.16 -8.01
C PHE A 448 16.02 20.61 -6.93
N SER A 449 17.21 20.14 -7.29
CA SER A 449 18.24 19.68 -6.37
C SER A 449 19.48 20.53 -6.53
N PRO A 450 19.61 21.65 -5.77
CA PRO A 450 20.78 22.54 -5.86
C PRO A 450 22.04 21.87 -5.29
N LEU A 451 21.85 21.03 -4.27
CA LEU A 451 22.91 20.29 -3.60
C LEU A 451 22.60 18.79 -3.62
N ASP A 452 23.63 17.96 -3.55
CA ASP A 452 23.47 16.54 -3.28
C ASP A 452 22.77 16.40 -1.92
N ARG A 453 21.73 15.53 -1.81
CA ARG A 453 20.97 15.32 -0.57
C ARG A 453 19.98 16.42 -0.16
N MET A 454 19.78 17.46 -0.96
CA MET A 454 18.75 18.44 -0.77
C MET A 454 17.92 18.55 -2.04
N ASN A 455 16.61 18.43 -1.91
CA ASN A 455 15.70 18.54 -3.02
C ASN A 455 14.47 19.35 -2.64
N PHE A 456 14.01 20.15 -3.59
CA PHE A 456 12.76 20.89 -3.52
C PHE A 456 11.84 20.45 -4.67
N LEU A 457 10.58 20.31 -4.32
CA LEU A 457 9.50 20.04 -5.25
C LEU A 457 8.49 21.15 -5.20
N THR A 458 8.06 21.63 -6.34
CA THR A 458 6.85 22.43 -6.46
C THR A 458 5.96 21.88 -7.55
N SER A 459 4.66 21.91 -7.35
CA SER A 459 3.70 21.47 -8.33
C SER A 459 2.37 22.15 -8.15
N TRP A 460 1.67 22.30 -9.27
CA TRP A 460 0.30 22.74 -9.37
C TRP A 460 -0.48 21.78 -10.25
N THR A 461 -1.70 21.44 -9.83
CA THR A 461 -2.60 20.58 -10.60
C THR A 461 -4.02 21.12 -10.48
N ARG A 462 -4.72 21.23 -11.61
CA ARG A 462 -6.17 21.43 -11.70
C ARG A 462 -6.78 20.18 -12.31
N GLU A 463 -7.68 19.54 -11.59
CA GLU A 463 -8.33 18.29 -11.95
C GLU A 463 -9.84 18.44 -11.86
N GLU A 464 -10.55 18.02 -12.90
CA GLU A 464 -11.98 17.84 -12.91
C GLU A 464 -12.31 16.35 -12.73
N GLY A 465 -13.29 16.02 -11.88
CA GLY A 465 -13.63 14.63 -11.60
C GLY A 465 -15.13 14.39 -11.46
N PRO A 466 -15.67 13.32 -12.07
CA PRO A 466 -17.07 12.97 -11.95
C PRO A 466 -17.33 12.27 -10.60
N PRO A 467 -18.58 12.28 -10.08
CA PRO A 467 -18.97 11.35 -9.04
C PRO A 467 -18.84 9.90 -9.52
N THR A 468 -18.62 8.98 -8.60
CA THR A 468 -18.62 7.55 -8.94
C THR A 468 -20.01 7.08 -9.36
N ILE A 469 -20.09 6.00 -10.15
CA ILE A 469 -21.38 5.45 -10.57
C ILE A 469 -22.24 5.03 -9.36
N ASN A 470 -21.60 4.57 -8.29
CA ASN A 470 -22.26 4.18 -7.05
C ASN A 470 -22.77 5.37 -6.25
N GLN A 471 -22.01 6.49 -6.20
CA GLN A 471 -22.52 7.73 -5.60
C GLN A 471 -23.77 8.25 -6.31
N LEU A 472 -23.92 7.94 -7.59
CA LEU A 472 -25.10 8.31 -8.38
C LEU A 472 -26.26 7.32 -8.21
N GLY A 473 -26.00 6.01 -8.15
CA GLY A 473 -27.00 4.99 -8.36
C GLY A 473 -27.09 3.85 -7.36
N ASP A 474 -26.35 3.87 -6.26
CA ASP A 474 -26.50 2.85 -5.22
C ASP A 474 -27.95 2.80 -4.72
N PRO A 475 -28.46 1.59 -4.40
CA PRO A 475 -29.83 1.46 -3.92
C PRO A 475 -30.02 2.20 -2.59
N ILE A 476 -31.15 2.85 -2.47
CA ILE A 476 -31.50 3.58 -1.25
C ILE A 476 -31.76 2.59 -0.13
N LEU A 477 -31.01 2.71 0.96
CA LEU A 477 -31.20 1.98 2.22
C LEU A 477 -31.85 2.90 3.24
N ASP A 478 -32.80 2.35 3.96
CA ASP A 478 -33.48 2.97 5.08
C ASP A 478 -33.11 2.21 6.35
N THR A 479 -32.58 2.90 7.34
CA THR A 479 -32.20 2.31 8.61
C THR A 479 -33.09 2.92 9.70
N PRO A 480 -34.09 2.16 10.20
CA PRO A 480 -34.96 2.63 11.27
C PRO A 480 -34.18 2.73 12.58
N ASN A 481 -34.72 3.53 13.50
CA ASN A 481 -34.22 3.65 14.87
C ASN A 481 -32.73 3.95 14.98
N SER A 482 -32.16 4.67 14.01
CA SER A 482 -30.76 5.12 14.05
C SER A 482 -30.59 6.20 15.10
N ARG A 483 -29.67 6.01 16.06
CA ARG A 483 -29.31 7.07 17.03
C ARG A 483 -28.37 8.05 16.38
N ILE A 484 -28.80 9.31 16.30
CA ILE A 484 -28.01 10.40 15.73
C ILE A 484 -28.00 11.55 16.74
N PHE A 485 -26.84 12.22 16.86
CA PHE A 485 -26.76 13.47 17.62
C PHE A 485 -27.19 14.62 16.72
N ASP A 486 -28.25 15.32 17.17
CA ASP A 486 -28.78 16.50 16.49
C ASP A 486 -28.10 17.76 17.09
N PHE A 487 -27.12 18.32 16.35
CA PHE A 487 -26.41 19.53 16.79
C PHE A 487 -27.31 20.76 16.88
N THR A 488 -28.51 20.74 16.28
CA THR A 488 -29.48 21.81 16.35
C THR A 488 -30.17 21.86 17.73
N THR A 489 -30.54 20.68 18.26
CA THR A 489 -31.19 20.59 19.58
C THR A 489 -30.22 20.25 20.69
N GLY A 490 -29.02 19.75 20.38
CA GLY A 490 -28.06 19.26 21.37
C GLY A 490 -28.43 17.90 21.96
N GLU A 491 -29.36 17.17 21.37
CA GLU A 491 -29.89 15.92 21.89
C GLU A 491 -29.56 14.71 21.00
N THR A 492 -29.56 13.52 21.57
CA THR A 492 -29.52 12.24 20.83
C THR A 492 -30.95 11.83 20.48
N VAL A 493 -31.24 11.63 19.20
CA VAL A 493 -32.58 11.30 18.70
C VAL A 493 -32.58 9.99 17.93
N LEU A 494 -33.72 9.27 17.91
CA LEU A 494 -33.96 8.13 17.05
C LEU A 494 -34.59 8.60 15.74
N VAL A 495 -33.92 8.31 14.63
CA VAL A 495 -34.37 8.72 13.30
C VAL A 495 -34.39 7.57 12.32
N ASN A 496 -35.18 7.72 11.28
CA ASN A 496 -35.03 6.96 10.04
C ASN A 496 -33.90 7.57 9.21
N ALA A 497 -32.73 6.92 9.15
CA ALA A 497 -31.59 7.37 8.38
C ALA A 497 -31.63 6.78 6.96
N ILE A 498 -31.60 7.63 5.95
CA ILE A 498 -31.59 7.24 4.52
C ILE A 498 -30.18 7.39 3.99
N THR A 499 -29.67 6.34 3.37
CA THR A 499 -28.38 6.31 2.67
C THR A 499 -28.53 5.76 1.24
N GLY A 500 -27.53 5.86 0.40
CA GLY A 500 -27.55 5.40 -1.00
C GLY A 500 -27.06 6.44 -1.98
N GLY A 501 -27.29 6.25 -3.26
CA GLY A 501 -26.88 7.15 -4.33
C GLY A 501 -27.73 8.40 -4.47
N ASN A 502 -27.14 9.46 -5.03
CA ASN A 502 -27.81 10.70 -5.41
C ASN A 502 -27.54 11.00 -6.90
N PRO A 503 -28.52 10.84 -7.80
CA PRO A 503 -28.32 11.08 -9.22
C PRO A 503 -28.11 12.55 -9.60
N ASN A 504 -28.31 13.49 -8.67
CA ASN A 504 -28.17 14.93 -8.91
C ASN A 504 -26.75 15.47 -8.62
N LEU A 505 -25.79 14.59 -8.33
CA LEU A 505 -24.41 15.00 -8.09
C LEU A 505 -23.76 15.55 -9.36
N GLN A 506 -22.93 16.59 -9.16
CA GLN A 506 -22.14 17.23 -10.19
C GLN A 506 -20.67 16.87 -10.06
N SER A 507 -19.90 17.05 -11.13
CA SER A 507 -18.43 16.93 -11.09
C SER A 507 -17.83 17.99 -10.17
N ASP A 508 -16.78 17.62 -9.45
CA ASP A 508 -15.96 18.54 -8.67
C ASP A 508 -14.78 19.07 -9.48
N ILE A 509 -14.20 20.21 -9.06
CA ILE A 509 -12.97 20.77 -9.61
C ILE A 509 -12.00 20.97 -8.46
N ARG A 510 -10.84 20.35 -8.57
CA ARG A 510 -9.80 20.40 -7.54
C ARG A 510 -8.58 21.16 -8.01
N ASN A 511 -8.17 22.18 -7.28
CA ASN A 511 -6.94 22.92 -7.47
C ASN A 511 -6.00 22.61 -6.29
N VAL A 512 -4.82 22.11 -6.59
CA VAL A 512 -3.81 21.75 -5.58
C VAL A 512 -2.48 22.40 -5.92
N ILE A 513 -1.91 23.12 -4.95
CA ILE A 513 -0.54 23.64 -5.00
C ILE A 513 0.26 22.95 -3.88
N LYS A 514 1.43 22.46 -4.23
CA LYS A 514 2.31 21.78 -3.28
C LYS A 514 3.72 22.38 -3.32
N PHE A 515 4.31 22.53 -2.13
CA PHE A 515 5.73 22.80 -1.94
C PHE A 515 6.32 21.76 -1.01
N GLY A 516 7.31 21.01 -1.49
CA GLY A 516 8.01 19.96 -0.75
C GLY A 516 9.49 20.30 -0.60
N ALA A 517 10.06 20.00 0.56
CA ALA A 517 11.49 20.09 0.83
C ALA A 517 11.98 18.83 1.53
N ASN A 518 13.14 18.36 1.13
CA ASN A 518 13.76 17.17 1.68
C ASN A 518 15.23 17.33 1.83
N TRP A 519 15.72 16.87 2.97
CA TRP A 519 17.09 17.03 3.34
C TRP A 519 17.63 15.80 4.08
N GLN A 520 18.76 15.29 3.62
CA GLN A 520 19.54 14.26 4.29
C GLN A 520 20.84 14.90 4.82
N PRO A 521 20.85 15.40 6.08
CA PRO A 521 21.95 16.21 6.59
C PRO A 521 23.28 15.47 6.70
N PHE A 522 23.25 14.14 6.89
CA PHE A 522 24.43 13.36 7.16
C PHE A 522 24.70 12.28 6.10
N GLU A 523 25.97 12.07 5.78
CA GLU A 523 26.42 11.09 4.77
C GLU A 523 26.39 9.65 5.29
N LYS A 524 26.86 9.46 6.52
CA LYS A 524 27.01 8.15 7.15
C LYS A 524 25.83 7.73 8.02
N THR A 525 24.90 8.64 8.27
CA THR A 525 23.72 8.41 9.09
C THR A 525 22.48 8.55 8.21
N ASP A 526 21.69 7.50 8.09
CA ASP A 526 20.43 7.53 7.35
C ASP A 526 19.36 8.26 8.18
N LEU A 527 19.48 9.60 8.14
CA LEU A 527 18.53 10.55 8.72
C LEU A 527 17.96 11.41 7.60
N ARG A 528 16.65 11.46 7.50
CA ARG A 528 15.92 12.25 6.50
C ARG A 528 14.91 13.15 7.17
N LEU A 529 14.88 14.39 6.73
CA LEU A 529 13.93 15.41 7.16
C LEU A 529 13.08 15.81 5.97
N ARG A 530 11.79 15.95 6.19
CA ARG A 530 10.79 16.31 5.17
C ARG A 530 9.90 17.41 5.66
N ALA A 531 9.52 18.31 4.75
CA ALA A 531 8.51 19.33 5.01
C ALA A 531 7.69 19.53 3.73
N ASP A 532 6.39 19.39 3.82
CA ASP A 532 5.47 19.54 2.68
C ASP A 532 4.28 20.41 3.06
N PHE A 533 4.12 21.46 2.33
CA PHE A 533 2.96 22.34 2.40
C PHE A 533 2.02 22.06 1.22
N VAL A 534 0.75 21.85 1.51
CA VAL A 534 -0.31 21.62 0.51
C VAL A 534 -1.42 22.63 0.73
N HIS A 535 -1.71 23.39 -0.32
CA HIS A 535 -2.88 24.24 -0.43
C HIS A 535 -3.87 23.59 -1.41
N GLN A 536 -5.08 23.29 -0.96
CA GLN A 536 -6.12 22.64 -1.73
C GLN A 536 -7.41 23.43 -1.68
N VAL A 537 -7.98 23.67 -2.87
CA VAL A 537 -9.32 24.22 -3.03
C VAL A 537 -10.12 23.29 -3.93
N ILE A 538 -11.32 22.92 -3.52
CA ILE A 538 -12.24 22.10 -4.32
C ILE A 538 -13.52 22.89 -4.52
N GLU A 539 -13.91 23.08 -5.76
CA GLU A 539 -15.21 23.60 -6.17
C GLU A 539 -16.18 22.44 -6.31
N ARG A 540 -17.37 22.59 -5.79
CA ARG A 540 -18.45 21.59 -5.75
C ARG A 540 -18.00 20.25 -5.12
N PRO A 541 -17.32 20.23 -3.95
CA PRO A 541 -16.93 18.99 -3.32
C PRO A 541 -18.15 18.13 -3.01
N ILE A 542 -18.03 16.83 -3.29
CA ILE A 542 -19.05 15.83 -2.92
C ILE A 542 -18.81 15.45 -1.47
N SER A 543 -19.81 15.65 -0.61
CA SER A 543 -19.74 15.40 0.83
C SER A 543 -21.00 14.72 1.35
N ASN A 544 -20.84 13.98 2.43
CA ASN A 544 -21.96 13.45 3.20
C ASN A 544 -22.55 14.55 4.08
N ILE A 545 -23.83 14.42 4.38
CA ILE A 545 -24.58 15.34 5.24
C ILE A 545 -24.30 15.02 6.71
N THR A 546 -24.03 16.06 7.50
CA THR A 546 -24.00 16.03 8.99
C THR A 546 -25.19 16.81 9.53
N VAL A 547 -25.79 16.38 10.65
CA VAL A 547 -26.98 17.02 11.22
C VAL A 547 -26.60 18.28 12.00
N THR A 548 -26.38 19.40 11.28
CA THR A 548 -26.13 20.72 11.83
C THR A 548 -27.11 21.72 11.29
N GLU A 549 -27.38 22.80 12.02
CA GLU A 549 -28.30 23.88 11.61
C GLU A 549 -27.95 24.44 10.23
N GLN A 550 -26.67 24.69 9.98
CA GLN A 550 -26.22 25.28 8.72
C GLN A 550 -26.52 24.36 7.54
N ILE A 551 -26.36 23.03 7.71
CA ILE A 551 -26.65 22.04 6.67
C ILE A 551 -28.17 21.85 6.53
N GLU A 552 -28.92 21.81 7.63
CA GLU A 552 -30.37 21.73 7.62
C GLU A 552 -30.99 22.96 6.93
N SER A 553 -30.49 24.14 7.22
CA SER A 553 -30.93 25.39 6.56
C SER A 553 -30.63 25.41 5.07
N ALA A 554 -29.55 24.78 4.63
CA ALA A 554 -29.13 24.69 3.22
C ALA A 554 -29.90 23.62 2.44
N PHE A 555 -30.31 22.53 3.10
CA PHE A 555 -30.98 21.37 2.51
C PHE A 555 -32.20 20.95 3.34
N PRO A 556 -33.23 21.84 3.55
CA PRO A 556 -34.32 21.55 4.46
C PRO A 556 -35.14 20.31 4.07
N GLU A 557 -35.20 19.96 2.79
CA GLU A 557 -35.90 18.79 2.29
C GLU A 557 -35.29 17.45 2.75
N ARG A 558 -34.06 17.48 3.28
CA ARG A 558 -33.33 16.30 3.78
C ARG A 558 -33.66 15.96 5.23
N PHE A 559 -34.30 16.91 5.95
CA PHE A 559 -34.58 16.79 7.37
C PHE A 559 -36.08 16.87 7.61
N VAL A 560 -36.60 15.86 8.29
CA VAL A 560 -38.03 15.86 8.66
C VAL A 560 -38.10 15.90 10.17
N ARG A 561 -38.70 17.00 10.68
CA ARG A 561 -39.04 17.14 12.09
C ARG A 561 -40.51 16.97 12.32
N ASP A 562 -40.87 16.41 13.49
CA ASP A 562 -42.29 16.29 13.89
C ASP A 562 -42.85 17.64 14.41
N SER A 563 -44.08 17.61 14.88
CA SER A 563 -44.77 18.80 15.41
C SER A 563 -44.15 19.35 16.71
N SER A 564 -43.32 18.59 17.40
CA SER A 564 -42.57 18.99 18.60
C SER A 564 -41.19 19.59 18.24
N GLY A 565 -40.77 19.51 16.98
CA GLY A 565 -39.47 19.94 16.49
C GLY A 565 -38.39 18.84 16.55
N GLN A 566 -38.74 17.61 17.00
CA GLN A 566 -37.81 16.51 17.04
C GLN A 566 -37.52 15.96 15.66
N LEU A 567 -36.27 15.72 15.33
CA LEU A 567 -35.85 15.10 14.07
C LEU A 567 -36.28 13.63 14.05
N VAL A 568 -37.11 13.24 13.06
CA VAL A 568 -37.63 11.88 12.91
C VAL A 568 -37.09 11.16 11.67
N ARG A 569 -36.59 11.91 10.68
CA ARG A 569 -36.00 11.34 9.47
C ARG A 569 -34.90 12.23 8.94
N VAL A 570 -33.81 11.63 8.46
CA VAL A 570 -32.70 12.35 7.82
C VAL A 570 -32.24 11.61 6.56
N ASP A 571 -32.03 12.36 5.47
CA ASP A 571 -31.49 11.86 4.21
C ASP A 571 -29.99 12.19 4.15
N LEU A 572 -29.15 11.22 4.46
CA LEU A 572 -27.68 11.33 4.53
C LEU A 572 -26.98 11.07 3.19
N ARG A 573 -27.73 10.95 2.08
CA ARG A 573 -27.13 10.75 0.76
C ARG A 573 -26.23 11.92 0.39
N PRO A 574 -25.11 11.67 -0.34
CA PRO A 574 -24.13 12.71 -0.64
C PRO A 574 -24.74 13.87 -1.45
N VAL A 575 -24.16 15.06 -1.25
CA VAL A 575 -24.51 16.30 -1.96
C VAL A 575 -23.24 17.02 -2.40
N ASN A 576 -23.35 17.93 -3.37
CA ASN A 576 -22.29 18.88 -3.64
C ASN A 576 -22.46 20.11 -2.75
N PHE A 577 -21.41 20.47 -2.01
CA PHE A 577 -21.29 21.80 -1.40
C PHE A 577 -20.71 22.80 -2.43
N ASP A 578 -20.69 24.08 -2.11
CA ASP A 578 -20.17 25.12 -3.02
C ASP A 578 -18.66 24.98 -3.20
N SER A 579 -17.94 25.00 -2.09
CA SER A 579 -16.47 24.92 -2.13
C SER A 579 -15.89 24.42 -0.81
N SER A 580 -14.69 23.88 -0.87
CA SER A 580 -13.88 23.57 0.32
C SER A 580 -12.45 24.06 0.14
N ARG A 581 -11.83 24.47 1.25
CA ARG A 581 -10.42 24.87 1.31
C ARG A 581 -9.71 24.17 2.45
N ARG A 582 -8.54 23.60 2.15
CA ARG A 582 -7.68 22.98 3.15
C ARG A 582 -6.22 23.35 2.94
N ASP A 583 -5.57 23.84 4.02
CA ASP A 583 -4.15 24.18 4.04
C ASP A 583 -3.46 23.35 5.12
N GLN A 584 -2.46 22.56 4.72
CA GLN A 584 -1.76 21.64 5.62
C GLN A 584 -0.25 21.73 5.45
N LEU A 585 0.48 21.63 6.56
CA LEU A 585 1.93 21.43 6.59
C LEU A 585 2.20 20.08 7.25
N ARG A 586 3.02 19.28 6.63
CA ARG A 586 3.42 18.01 7.19
C ARG A 586 4.93 17.92 7.31
N LEU A 587 5.36 17.62 8.51
CA LEU A 587 6.75 17.49 8.90
C LEU A 587 7.06 16.01 9.11
N GLY A 588 8.11 15.52 8.50
CA GLY A 588 8.54 14.12 8.59
C GLY A 588 9.99 13.99 9.03
N PHE A 589 10.25 12.99 9.87
CA PHE A 589 11.56 12.59 10.34
C PHE A 589 11.68 11.08 10.19
N ASP A 590 12.69 10.60 9.44
CA ASP A 590 12.99 9.18 9.31
C ASP A 590 14.45 8.92 9.68
N PHE A 591 14.66 7.90 10.48
CA PHE A 591 15.99 7.47 10.94
C PHE A 591 16.13 5.97 10.81
N SER A 592 17.25 5.49 10.28
CA SER A 592 17.56 4.07 10.21
C SER A 592 19.02 3.81 10.53
N LYS A 593 19.29 2.76 11.34
CA LYS A 593 20.63 2.39 11.76
C LYS A 593 20.82 0.87 11.74
N PRO A 594 21.86 0.35 11.06
CA PRO A 594 22.23 -1.05 11.18
C PRO A 594 22.81 -1.34 12.56
N LEU A 595 22.41 -2.45 13.15
CA LEU A 595 22.90 -2.92 14.46
C LEU A 595 23.90 -4.06 14.27
N LYS A 596 24.91 -4.12 15.16
CA LYS A 596 25.81 -5.26 15.23
C LYS A 596 25.05 -6.47 15.75
N SER A 597 25.17 -7.60 15.04
CA SER A 597 24.55 -8.88 15.44
C SER A 597 25.62 -9.89 15.85
N ARG A 598 25.27 -10.78 16.76
CA ARG A 598 26.16 -11.88 17.17
C ARG A 598 26.38 -12.80 15.96
N ARG A 599 27.67 -13.00 15.60
CA ARG A 599 28.03 -13.95 14.53
C ARG A 599 27.98 -15.37 15.09
N PRO A 600 27.36 -16.33 14.40
CA PRO A 600 27.44 -17.74 14.79
C PRO A 600 28.88 -18.20 14.77
N SER A 601 29.24 -19.16 15.62
CA SER A 601 30.58 -19.76 15.57
C SER A 601 30.80 -20.50 14.25
N GLN A 602 32.04 -20.58 13.79
CA GLN A 602 32.38 -21.26 12.53
C GLN A 602 31.91 -22.72 12.57
N ALA A 603 32.02 -23.40 13.71
CA ALA A 603 31.53 -24.75 13.91
C ALA A 603 30.02 -24.89 13.64
N VAL A 604 29.20 -23.94 14.11
CA VAL A 604 27.76 -23.90 13.86
C VAL A 604 27.46 -23.66 12.37
N ILE A 605 28.24 -22.79 11.71
CA ILE A 605 28.10 -22.54 10.27
C ILE A 605 28.45 -23.80 9.47
N ASP A 606 29.51 -24.51 9.83
CA ASP A 606 29.93 -25.72 9.11
C ASP A 606 28.97 -26.88 9.34
N GLN A 607 28.44 -27.05 10.54
CA GLN A 607 27.36 -27.99 10.81
C GLN A 607 26.12 -27.71 10.00
N LEU A 608 25.69 -26.43 9.90
CA LEU A 608 24.57 -26.02 9.05
C LEU A 608 24.84 -26.31 7.57
N ARG A 609 26.08 -26.08 7.09
CA ARG A 609 26.48 -26.40 5.71
C ARG A 609 26.41 -27.91 5.46
N GLN A 610 26.87 -28.74 6.37
CA GLN A 610 26.82 -30.20 6.28
C GLN A 610 25.37 -30.71 6.30
N GLN A 611 24.59 -30.27 7.27
CA GLN A 611 23.21 -30.75 7.47
C GLN A 611 22.28 -30.35 6.33
N PHE A 612 22.47 -29.15 5.74
CA PHE A 612 21.60 -28.61 4.70
C PHE A 612 22.18 -28.64 3.28
N GLY A 613 23.35 -29.29 3.09
CA GLY A 613 23.91 -29.57 1.76
C GLY A 613 24.48 -28.38 1.01
N PHE A 614 24.83 -27.28 1.73
CA PHE A 614 25.50 -26.12 1.15
C PHE A 614 27.03 -26.28 1.09
N GLY A 615 27.56 -27.49 1.27
CA GLY A 615 28.98 -27.81 1.11
C GLY A 615 29.38 -27.70 -0.35
N GLY A 616 30.23 -26.71 -0.72
CA GLY A 616 31.05 -26.81 -1.90
C GLY A 616 31.90 -28.10 -1.79
N ARG A 617 32.20 -28.73 -2.91
CA ARG A 617 33.11 -29.87 -2.99
C ARG A 617 34.36 -29.55 -2.17
N PRO A 618 34.79 -30.45 -1.24
CA PRO A 618 36.17 -30.40 -0.74
C PRO A 618 37.07 -30.57 -1.95
N GLY A 619 38.03 -29.68 -2.12
CA GLY A 619 39.09 -29.87 -3.09
C GLY A 619 39.72 -31.24 -2.86
N GLY A 620 39.82 -32.04 -3.90
CA GLY A 620 40.38 -33.36 -3.83
C GLY A 620 41.81 -33.30 -3.29
N GLN A 621 41.99 -33.89 -2.13
CA GLN A 621 43.24 -34.51 -1.72
C GLN A 621 42.92 -35.94 -1.33
N GLY A 622 43.06 -36.79 -2.32
CA GLY A 622 43.24 -38.22 -2.10
C GLY A 622 44.69 -38.42 -1.65
N GLY A 623 44.90 -38.59 -0.36
CA GLY A 623 46.13 -39.01 0.21
C GLY A 623 45.83 -40.16 1.14
N THR A 624 46.11 -41.41 0.68
CA THR A 624 46.14 -42.63 1.50
C THR A 624 47.22 -42.50 2.55
N PRO A 625 47.06 -42.88 3.81
CA PRO A 625 48.13 -42.93 4.82
C PRO A 625 48.79 -44.30 4.75
N GLY A 626 50.13 -44.36 4.58
CA GLY A 626 50.89 -45.50 4.90
C GLY A 626 52.04 -45.76 3.94
N ALA A 627 53.24 -45.26 4.25
CA ALA A 627 54.53 -45.98 4.24
C ALA A 627 55.68 -45.00 4.53
N THR A 628 56.46 -45.33 5.52
CA THR A 628 57.65 -44.65 6.02
C THR A 628 58.78 -44.66 4.98
N PRO A 629 59.71 -43.68 4.93
CA PRO A 629 60.76 -43.59 3.97
C PRO A 629 62.06 -44.30 4.48
N PRO A 630 62.92 -44.75 3.60
CA PRO A 630 64.33 -44.83 3.95
C PRO A 630 65.16 -43.74 3.30
N SER A 631 66.03 -43.23 4.10
CA SER A 631 67.11 -42.28 3.85
C SER A 631 68.11 -42.65 2.80
N GLY A 632 68.67 -41.68 2.10
CA GLY A 632 69.89 -41.81 1.30
C GLY A 632 70.11 -40.62 0.36
N SER A 633 71.01 -39.73 0.72
CA SER A 633 71.71 -38.71 -0.13
C SER A 633 73.10 -39.22 -0.49
N PRO A 634 73.91 -38.48 -1.23
CA PRO A 634 73.88 -37.68 -2.42
C PRO A 634 74.87 -38.27 -3.52
N PRO A 635 75.53 -37.60 -4.45
CA PRO A 635 75.80 -36.18 -4.69
C PRO A 635 75.75 -35.68 -6.13
N ALA A 636 76.03 -34.38 -6.29
CA ALA A 636 76.14 -33.55 -7.47
C ALA A 636 77.12 -34.01 -8.53
N VAL A 637 76.99 -33.56 -9.77
CA VAL A 637 78.08 -32.99 -10.64
C VAL A 637 77.45 -32.20 -11.83
N GLN A 638 78.08 -31.08 -12.10
CA GLN A 638 78.10 -30.08 -13.14
C GLN A 638 77.97 -30.51 -14.61
N GLY A 639 77.57 -29.60 -15.49
CA GLY A 639 78.01 -29.53 -16.84
C GLY A 639 77.10 -28.80 -17.84
N ALA A 640 77.49 -27.58 -18.16
CA ALA A 640 76.97 -26.79 -19.30
C ALA A 640 77.86 -27.06 -20.54
N PRO A 641 77.66 -26.31 -21.65
CA PRO A 641 76.71 -26.33 -22.76
C PRO A 641 77.48 -26.72 -24.09
N PRO A 642 77.27 -26.30 -25.34
CA PRO A 642 76.24 -25.62 -26.06
C PRO A 642 76.01 -26.15 -27.51
N ALA A 643 75.29 -25.32 -28.27
CA ALA A 643 75.38 -25.10 -29.78
C ALA A 643 74.36 -25.75 -30.73
N ALA A 644 73.57 -24.96 -31.31
CA ALA A 644 73.67 -24.50 -32.75
C ALA A 644 73.08 -25.38 -33.83
N GLY A 645 72.31 -24.77 -34.65
CA GLY A 645 72.17 -25.09 -36.09
C GLY A 645 70.77 -25.10 -36.61
N GLN A 646 70.38 -24.01 -37.18
CA GLN A 646 70.19 -23.66 -38.62
C GLN A 646 68.98 -24.26 -39.29
N VAL A 647 68.27 -23.33 -39.85
CA VAL A 647 67.91 -22.76 -41.16
C VAL A 647 66.74 -23.56 -41.85
N ALA A 648 65.75 -23.06 -42.50
CA ALA A 648 65.56 -21.87 -43.32
C ALA A 648 64.09 -21.76 -43.78
N GLN A 649 63.70 -20.54 -44.14
CA GLN A 649 62.95 -20.04 -45.29
C GLN A 649 61.46 -20.52 -45.40
N GLY A 650 60.61 -19.66 -45.79
CA GLY A 650 60.56 -18.33 -46.38
C GLY A 650 59.16 -17.98 -46.65
N GLY A 651 58.96 -16.69 -46.87
CA GLY A 651 57.89 -16.20 -47.75
C GLY A 651 57.03 -15.12 -47.29
N ALA A 652 57.46 -13.86 -47.50
CA ALA A 652 56.78 -12.70 -48.02
C ALA A 652 55.59 -12.01 -47.31
N THR A 653 55.91 -10.82 -46.87
CA THR A 653 55.14 -9.61 -46.52
C THR A 653 54.16 -9.14 -47.64
N PRO A 654 53.31 -8.04 -47.39
CA PRO A 654 53.73 -6.78 -46.73
C PRO A 654 52.66 -5.99 -45.94
N SER A 655 53.17 -5.17 -45.00
CA SER A 655 52.95 -3.72 -44.73
C SER A 655 51.63 -3.21 -44.13
N GLY A 656 51.77 -2.57 -43.01
CA GLY A 656 50.99 -1.45 -42.48
C GLY A 656 51.58 -0.91 -41.17
N PRO A 657 51.67 0.39 -40.98
CA PRO A 657 52.64 1.06 -40.08
C PRO A 657 52.20 1.25 -38.63
N PRO A 658 52.96 1.96 -37.81
CA PRO A 658 53.41 1.49 -36.50
C PRO A 658 52.63 2.11 -35.28
N ARG A 659 52.73 1.43 -34.14
CA ARG A 659 52.46 2.04 -32.85
C ARG A 659 53.65 1.76 -31.91
N GLU A 660 54.24 2.82 -31.47
CA GLU A 660 55.05 2.88 -30.24
C GLU A 660 54.20 2.49 -29.04
N GLY A 661 54.54 1.72 -28.11
CA GLY A 661 55.65 1.70 -27.22
C GLY A 661 55.12 1.83 -25.81
N GLY A 662 55.29 0.85 -24.93
CA GLY A 662 55.05 0.97 -23.50
C GLY A 662 54.83 -0.37 -22.80
N ARG A 663 55.91 -0.90 -22.20
CA ARG A 663 56.04 -1.93 -21.13
C ARG A 663 54.79 -1.95 -20.22
N GLY A 664 54.29 -3.05 -19.68
CA GLY A 664 54.91 -4.29 -19.19
C GLY A 664 54.26 -4.58 -17.84
N GLY A 665 53.93 -5.79 -17.53
CA GLY A 665 53.46 -6.21 -16.20
C GLY A 665 52.31 -7.18 -16.30
N GLY A 666 52.61 -8.47 -16.17
CA GLY A 666 51.61 -9.50 -16.02
C GLY A 666 50.83 -9.36 -14.71
N GLY A 667 49.56 -9.48 -14.77
CA GLY A 667 48.68 -9.53 -13.62
C GLY A 667 47.51 -10.44 -13.98
N GLY A 668 47.35 -11.51 -13.24
CA GLY A 668 46.41 -12.57 -13.49
C GLY A 668 44.98 -12.08 -13.59
N PHE A 669 44.24 -12.64 -14.51
CA PHE A 669 42.80 -12.55 -14.56
C PHE A 669 42.19 -13.09 -13.27
N GLY A 670 41.96 -12.18 -12.30
CA GLY A 670 41.08 -12.41 -11.16
C GLY A 670 39.68 -12.62 -11.64
N GLY A 671 39.18 -13.83 -11.41
CA GLY A 671 37.90 -14.27 -11.90
C GLY A 671 36.73 -13.35 -11.53
N PHE A 672 35.91 -13.03 -12.47
CA PHE A 672 34.55 -12.56 -12.26
C PHE A 672 33.82 -13.56 -11.37
N GLY A 673 33.83 -13.35 -10.07
CA GLY A 673 32.99 -13.99 -9.10
C GLY A 673 31.55 -13.55 -9.30
N GLY A 674 30.93 -13.94 -10.40
CA GLY A 674 29.51 -13.84 -10.60
C GLY A 674 28.84 -14.58 -9.46
N GLY A 675 28.26 -13.87 -8.52
CA GLY A 675 27.48 -14.43 -7.42
C GLY A 675 26.38 -15.33 -7.95
N ARG A 676 26.69 -16.61 -8.06
CA ARG A 676 25.70 -17.68 -8.27
C ARG A 676 24.92 -17.82 -6.97
N GLY A 677 23.96 -16.90 -6.76
CA GLY A 677 22.93 -16.99 -5.74
C GLY A 677 22.07 -18.21 -6.02
N GLY A 678 22.42 -19.34 -5.46
CA GLY A 678 21.56 -20.52 -5.43
C GLY A 678 20.29 -20.18 -4.65
N GLY A 679 19.13 -20.34 -5.25
CA GLY A 679 17.84 -20.19 -4.59
C GLY A 679 17.68 -21.20 -3.45
N GLY A 680 18.06 -20.88 -2.28
CA GLY A 680 18.10 -21.68 -1.05
C GLY A 680 19.09 -21.16 -0.03
N GLY A 681 20.03 -20.30 -0.44
CA GLY A 681 21.06 -19.74 0.43
C GLY A 681 20.67 -18.49 1.20
N GLY A 682 19.47 -17.95 1.02
CA GLY A 682 19.05 -16.67 1.59
C GLY A 682 18.96 -16.63 3.13
N PHE A 683 18.85 -17.78 3.79
CA PHE A 683 18.80 -17.85 5.26
C PHE A 683 20.18 -17.90 5.91
N PHE A 684 21.21 -18.40 5.21
CA PHE A 684 22.54 -18.55 5.79
C PHE A 684 23.69 -18.11 4.85
N GLY A 685 23.37 -17.62 3.67
CA GLY A 685 24.35 -17.29 2.63
C GLY A 685 24.73 -15.83 2.59
N GLY A 686 25.81 -15.48 3.20
CA GLY A 686 26.43 -14.18 3.17
C GLY A 686 26.70 -13.62 4.57
N ASN A 687 27.85 -12.99 4.77
CA ASN A 687 28.32 -12.36 6.02
C ASN A 687 27.33 -11.31 6.58
N ASN A 688 26.31 -10.92 5.83
CA ASN A 688 25.37 -9.84 6.14
C ASN A 688 23.95 -10.28 6.51
N ALA A 689 23.62 -11.59 6.47
CA ALA A 689 22.26 -12.07 6.65
C ALA A 689 21.68 -11.84 8.05
N ASN A 690 22.51 -11.62 9.06
CA ASN A 690 22.12 -11.54 10.47
C ASN A 690 22.39 -10.17 11.11
N ARG A 691 22.54 -9.10 10.35
CA ARG A 691 22.68 -7.76 10.92
C ARG A 691 21.31 -7.25 11.34
N GLY A 692 21.17 -6.80 12.58
CA GLY A 692 19.96 -6.18 13.09
C GLY A 692 19.74 -4.78 12.53
N ARG A 693 18.54 -4.25 12.72
CA ARG A 693 18.13 -2.91 12.28
C ARG A 693 17.37 -2.19 13.38
N LEU A 694 17.61 -0.90 13.49
CA LEU A 694 16.80 0.04 14.27
C LEU A 694 16.26 1.07 13.29
N GLN A 695 14.93 1.27 13.31
CA GLN A 695 14.23 2.24 12.49
C GLN A 695 13.34 3.10 13.37
N PHE A 696 13.21 4.37 13.02
CA PHE A 696 12.27 5.28 13.66
C PHE A 696 11.74 6.26 12.61
N SER A 697 10.43 6.50 12.62
CA SER A 697 9.79 7.54 11.81
C SER A 697 8.80 8.31 12.67
N LEU A 698 8.74 9.61 12.45
CA LEU A 698 7.79 10.52 13.07
C LEU A 698 7.21 11.41 11.97
N THR A 699 5.92 11.62 11.99
CA THR A 699 5.23 12.54 11.08
C THR A 699 4.22 13.34 11.87
N ASP A 700 4.25 14.67 11.75
CA ASP A 700 3.22 15.59 12.25
C ASP A 700 2.53 16.26 11.06
N THR A 701 1.22 16.18 11.01
CA THR A 701 0.37 16.90 10.06
C THR A 701 -0.34 18.03 10.78
N ILE A 702 -0.01 19.25 10.38
CA ILE A 702 -0.55 20.49 10.96
C ILE A 702 -1.56 21.07 9.96
N THR A 703 -2.82 21.15 10.36
CA THR A 703 -3.88 21.77 9.57
C THR A 703 -4.04 23.23 9.97
N PHE A 704 -3.85 24.16 9.03
CA PHE A 704 -4.00 25.60 9.26
C PHE A 704 -5.39 26.11 8.91
N VAL A 705 -5.98 25.55 7.86
CA VAL A 705 -7.31 25.87 7.34
C VAL A 705 -8.02 24.58 6.99
N ASP A 706 -9.28 24.45 7.41
CA ASP A 706 -10.21 23.41 6.94
C ASP A 706 -11.62 23.96 6.96
N LYS A 707 -12.05 24.50 5.82
CA LYS A 707 -13.29 25.25 5.67
C LYS A 707 -14.12 24.72 4.52
N VAL A 708 -15.41 24.74 4.70
CA VAL A 708 -16.39 24.32 3.68
C VAL A 708 -17.49 25.34 3.57
N ARG A 709 -17.74 25.85 2.38
CA ARG A 709 -18.90 26.66 2.07
C ARG A 709 -20.00 25.78 1.53
N ILE A 710 -21.18 25.83 2.15
CA ILE A 710 -22.27 24.90 1.84
C ILE A 710 -22.98 25.35 0.55
N THR A 711 -23.34 26.66 0.44
CA THR A 711 -23.97 27.24 -0.75
C THR A 711 -23.28 28.54 -1.14
N PRO A 712 -23.40 29.08 -2.38
CA PRO A 712 -22.69 30.27 -2.84
C PRO A 712 -22.92 31.52 -1.98
N ALA A 713 -24.10 31.66 -1.40
CA ALA A 713 -24.47 32.78 -0.51
C ALA A 713 -24.65 32.33 0.96
N GLY A 714 -24.33 31.05 1.24
CA GLY A 714 -24.58 30.43 2.55
C GLY A 714 -23.42 30.53 3.52
N SER A 715 -23.64 29.92 4.67
CA SER A 715 -22.65 29.84 5.75
C SER A 715 -21.40 29.07 5.35
N GLU A 716 -20.27 29.46 5.90
CA GLU A 716 -19.00 28.73 5.82
C GLU A 716 -18.81 27.96 7.13
N LEU A 717 -18.60 26.65 7.03
CA LEU A 717 -18.20 25.80 8.16
C LEU A 717 -16.71 25.89 8.35
N ASP A 718 -16.24 26.12 9.59
CA ASP A 718 -14.82 26.11 9.98
C ASP A 718 -14.56 24.92 10.91
N TYR A 719 -14.12 23.81 10.36
CA TYR A 719 -13.90 22.54 11.07
C TYR A 719 -12.78 22.60 12.12
N LEU A 720 -11.96 23.65 12.09
CA LEU A 720 -10.93 23.89 13.12
C LEU A 720 -11.44 24.74 14.29
N HIS A 721 -12.59 25.45 14.13
CA HIS A 721 -13.03 26.48 15.06
C HIS A 721 -14.52 26.38 15.39
N GLY A 722 -15.02 25.20 15.68
CA GLY A 722 -16.33 25.02 16.28
C GLY A 722 -17.39 24.35 15.42
N ASP A 723 -17.10 24.04 14.16
CA ASP A 723 -18.06 23.29 13.32
C ASP A 723 -17.73 21.80 13.26
N ALA A 724 -18.76 20.95 13.17
CA ALA A 724 -18.61 19.51 13.08
C ALA A 724 -18.28 19.07 11.64
N ALA A 725 -17.12 18.42 11.45
CA ALA A 725 -16.73 17.78 10.20
C ALA A 725 -17.46 16.43 9.97
N GLY A 726 -18.16 15.93 10.97
CA GLY A 726 -18.91 14.67 11.00
C GLY A 726 -19.26 14.29 12.43
N SER A 727 -19.68 13.06 12.64
CA SER A 727 -20.05 12.56 13.98
C SER A 727 -18.88 12.47 14.97
N LEU A 728 -17.62 12.59 14.52
CA LEU A 728 -16.43 12.54 15.37
C LEU A 728 -15.88 13.93 15.75
N GLY A 729 -16.65 14.99 15.55
CA GLY A 729 -16.28 16.36 15.91
C GLY A 729 -15.65 17.13 14.77
N GLY A 730 -14.84 18.15 15.10
CA GLY A 730 -14.11 18.99 14.15
C GLY A 730 -12.81 18.35 13.65
N THR A 731 -12.07 19.05 12.80
CA THR A 731 -10.74 18.63 12.33
C THR A 731 -9.67 18.93 13.38
N PRO A 732 -8.86 17.96 13.81
CA PRO A 732 -7.78 18.22 14.73
C PRO A 732 -6.65 19.02 14.06
N ARG A 733 -6.12 20.03 14.76
CA ARG A 733 -5.02 20.86 14.26
C ARG A 733 -3.73 20.08 14.07
N HIS A 734 -3.42 19.17 14.97
CA HIS A 734 -2.24 18.30 14.91
C HIS A 734 -2.63 16.84 14.88
N GLN A 735 -2.00 16.10 13.97
CA GLN A 735 -2.06 14.65 13.89
C GLN A 735 -0.64 14.09 13.81
N VAL A 736 -0.20 13.44 14.89
CA VAL A 736 1.15 12.89 15.02
C VAL A 736 1.12 11.38 14.88
N GLN A 737 1.98 10.86 14.02
CA GLN A 737 2.22 9.44 13.84
C GLN A 737 3.68 9.13 14.09
N ALA A 738 3.96 8.19 14.98
CA ALA A 738 5.30 7.72 15.28
C ALA A 738 5.38 6.20 15.11
N GLN A 739 6.48 5.72 14.54
CA GLN A 739 6.74 4.30 14.40
C GLN A 739 8.18 4.00 14.78
N GLY A 740 8.40 2.95 15.55
CA GLY A 740 9.71 2.43 15.90
C GLY A 740 9.80 0.94 15.56
N GLY A 741 10.91 0.52 14.97
CA GLY A 741 11.17 -0.88 14.65
C GLY A 741 12.57 -1.30 15.10
N TRP A 742 12.66 -2.42 15.77
CA TRP A 742 13.91 -3.08 16.12
C TRP A 742 13.87 -4.55 15.69
N SER A 743 14.90 -4.99 15.05
CA SER A 743 15.08 -6.43 14.78
C SER A 743 16.53 -6.84 14.92
N ASN A 744 16.78 -8.00 15.49
CA ASN A 744 18.12 -8.58 15.61
C ASN A 744 18.05 -10.09 15.86
N ASN A 745 18.86 -10.86 15.17
CA ASN A 745 19.00 -12.32 15.37
C ASN A 745 17.66 -13.07 15.41
N GLY A 746 16.77 -12.82 14.46
CA GLY A 746 15.47 -13.50 14.37
C GLY A 746 14.41 -13.02 15.36
N LEU A 747 14.71 -12.07 16.21
CA LEU A 747 13.75 -11.40 17.10
C LEU A 747 13.49 -10.00 16.60
N GLY A 748 12.29 -9.49 16.81
CA GLY A 748 11.94 -8.11 16.49
C GLY A 748 10.79 -7.60 17.31
N ALA A 749 10.76 -6.28 17.42
CA ALA A 749 9.71 -5.51 18.04
C ALA A 749 9.38 -4.30 17.16
N ARG A 750 8.12 -3.98 17.02
CA ARG A 750 7.63 -2.77 16.37
C ARG A 750 6.65 -2.06 17.29
N ILE A 751 6.75 -0.76 17.32
CA ILE A 751 5.90 0.14 18.07
C ILE A 751 5.25 1.09 17.07
N GLY A 752 3.95 1.31 17.20
CA GLY A 752 3.18 2.35 16.52
C GLY A 752 2.57 3.27 17.56
N ALA A 753 2.51 4.56 17.29
CA ALA A 753 1.77 5.51 18.09
C ALA A 753 1.08 6.52 17.18
N ASN A 754 -0.20 6.78 17.42
CA ASN A 754 -0.99 7.78 16.74
C ASN A 754 -1.59 8.71 17.79
N TRP A 755 -1.46 10.00 17.58
CA TRP A 755 -2.03 11.02 18.46
C TRP A 755 -2.69 12.11 17.64
N ARG A 756 -3.85 12.59 18.10
CA ARG A 756 -4.56 13.75 17.54
C ARG A 756 -4.87 14.76 18.64
N SER A 757 -4.81 16.04 18.29
CA SER A 757 -5.18 17.14 19.20
C SER A 757 -6.69 17.17 19.47
N ALA A 758 -7.08 17.83 20.55
CA ALA A 758 -8.48 18.12 20.86
C ALA A 758 -9.16 18.94 19.76
N THR A 759 -10.49 18.84 19.70
CA THR A 759 -11.36 19.69 18.86
C THR A 759 -12.59 20.11 19.65
N ASP A 760 -13.13 21.26 19.31
CA ASP A 760 -14.36 21.81 19.90
C ASP A 760 -15.44 21.89 18.82
N VAL A 761 -16.69 21.62 19.20
CA VAL A 761 -17.86 21.78 18.32
C VAL A 761 -18.95 22.52 19.09
N ASN A 762 -19.41 23.62 18.52
CA ASN A 762 -20.49 24.42 19.08
C ASN A 762 -21.85 23.86 18.65
N THR A 763 -22.78 23.77 19.59
CA THR A 763 -24.19 23.45 19.30
C THR A 763 -24.99 24.77 19.25
N LEU A 764 -26.15 24.73 18.64
CA LEU A 764 -27.04 25.89 18.57
C LEU A 764 -27.60 26.28 19.96
N THR A 765 -27.72 25.32 20.87
CA THR A 765 -28.19 25.53 22.24
C THR A 765 -27.20 26.32 23.10
N GLY A 766 -26.04 26.72 22.57
CA GLY A 766 -24.97 27.43 23.27
C GLY A 766 -24.04 26.53 24.05
N ASP A 767 -24.18 25.24 23.95
CA ASP A 767 -23.20 24.27 24.46
C ASP A 767 -22.00 24.09 23.54
N THR A 768 -20.86 23.76 24.07
CA THR A 768 -19.65 23.37 23.32
C THR A 768 -19.26 21.96 23.70
N LEU A 769 -19.22 21.08 22.71
CA LEU A 769 -18.72 19.72 22.84
C LEU A 769 -17.20 19.72 22.70
N HIS A 770 -16.52 19.39 23.79
CA HIS A 770 -15.06 19.26 23.80
C HIS A 770 -14.65 17.81 23.55
N PHE A 771 -14.07 17.53 22.40
CA PHE A 771 -13.47 16.23 22.04
C PHE A 771 -12.02 16.21 22.53
N SER A 772 -11.75 15.44 23.56
CA SER A 772 -10.43 15.33 24.18
C SER A 772 -9.37 14.79 23.19
N PRO A 773 -8.09 15.16 23.37
CA PRO A 773 -7.03 14.57 22.57
C PRO A 773 -6.95 13.06 22.83
N VAL A 774 -6.69 12.27 21.79
CA VAL A 774 -6.58 10.83 21.92
C VAL A 774 -5.27 10.33 21.31
N GLY A 775 -4.60 9.43 22.05
CA GLY A 775 -3.38 8.76 21.62
C GLY A 775 -3.49 7.26 21.75
N THR A 776 -3.27 6.52 20.69
CA THR A 776 -3.19 5.05 20.70
C THR A 776 -1.76 4.58 20.54
N PHE A 777 -1.46 3.45 21.15
CA PHE A 777 -0.13 2.84 21.12
C PHE A 777 -0.25 1.37 20.76
N ASP A 778 0.44 0.94 19.71
CA ASP A 778 0.44 -0.43 19.20
C ASP A 778 1.81 -1.08 19.43
N LEU A 779 1.83 -2.34 19.81
CA LEU A 779 3.03 -3.14 19.99
C LEU A 779 2.92 -4.44 19.19
N ARG A 780 3.92 -4.70 18.37
CA ARG A 780 4.06 -5.97 17.66
C ARG A 780 5.39 -6.61 18.02
N LEU A 781 5.36 -7.80 18.59
CA LEU A 781 6.55 -8.63 18.86
C LEU A 781 6.56 -9.80 17.89
N PHE A 782 7.71 -10.11 17.30
CA PHE A 782 7.84 -11.27 16.43
C PHE A 782 9.15 -12.03 16.64
N ALA A 783 9.08 -13.34 16.45
CA ALA A 783 10.20 -14.25 16.57
C ALA A 783 10.27 -15.18 15.36
N ASN A 784 11.43 -15.24 14.72
CA ASN A 784 11.79 -16.15 13.63
C ASN A 784 12.84 -17.14 14.14
N PRO A 785 12.47 -18.16 14.93
CA PRO A 785 13.45 -19.03 15.59
C PRO A 785 14.33 -19.79 14.61
N GLY A 786 13.88 -19.99 13.39
CA GLY A 786 14.64 -20.59 12.31
C GLY A 786 15.79 -19.73 11.76
N ASP A 787 15.79 -18.42 12.07
CA ASP A 787 16.88 -17.50 11.72
C ASP A 787 18.00 -17.49 12.78
N ILE A 788 17.78 -18.15 13.94
CA ILE A 788 18.76 -18.35 15.01
C ILE A 788 19.49 -19.67 14.74
N PRO A 789 20.80 -19.65 14.35
CA PRO A 789 21.52 -20.83 13.85
C PRO A 789 21.53 -22.02 14.82
N GLU A 790 21.69 -21.76 16.11
CA GLU A 790 21.72 -22.77 17.14
C GLU A 790 20.36 -23.49 17.33
N ILE A 791 19.27 -22.74 17.17
CA ILE A 791 17.90 -23.29 17.22
C ILE A 791 17.60 -24.05 15.93
N ALA A 792 17.98 -23.48 14.77
CA ALA A 792 17.78 -24.11 13.46
C ALA A 792 18.52 -25.44 13.31
N LEU A 793 19.67 -25.64 13.98
CA LEU A 793 20.39 -26.92 14.03
C LEU A 793 19.67 -27.97 14.89
N LYS A 794 19.20 -27.56 16.07
CA LYS A 794 18.51 -28.47 17.01
C LYS A 794 17.11 -28.82 16.55
N HIS A 795 16.43 -27.85 15.93
CA HIS A 795 15.03 -27.96 15.53
C HIS A 795 14.84 -27.49 14.07
N PRO A 796 15.25 -28.30 13.05
CA PRO A 796 15.19 -27.92 11.64
C PRO A 796 13.79 -27.54 11.14
N TRP A 797 12.74 -28.06 11.79
CA TRP A 797 11.35 -27.75 11.45
C TRP A 797 10.98 -26.29 11.75
N LEU A 798 11.69 -25.57 12.63
CA LEU A 798 11.48 -24.15 12.91
C LEU A 798 11.98 -23.23 11.81
N ARG A 799 12.71 -23.72 10.81
CA ARG A 799 13.14 -22.90 9.66
C ARG A 799 11.92 -22.39 8.89
N GLY A 800 11.87 -21.09 8.65
CA GLY A 800 10.74 -20.42 8.00
C GLY A 800 9.50 -20.34 8.88
N THR A 801 9.63 -20.56 10.19
CA THR A 801 8.54 -20.37 11.14
C THR A 801 8.64 -18.98 11.75
N GLN A 802 7.50 -18.28 11.85
CA GLN A 802 7.37 -17.02 12.57
C GLN A 802 6.23 -17.11 13.58
N PHE A 803 6.49 -16.65 14.79
CA PHE A 803 5.50 -16.39 15.82
C PHE A 803 5.36 -14.88 15.97
N ARG A 804 4.15 -14.38 16.13
CA ARG A 804 3.89 -12.96 16.29
C ARG A 804 2.81 -12.74 17.35
N LEU A 805 3.03 -11.75 18.21
CA LEU A 805 2.09 -11.21 19.17
C LEU A 805 1.86 -9.75 18.82
N GLU A 806 0.62 -9.38 18.67
CA GLU A 806 0.19 -7.99 18.43
C GLU A 806 -0.72 -7.54 19.56
N LEU A 807 -0.46 -6.34 20.04
CA LEU A 807 -1.27 -5.63 21.00
C LEU A 807 -1.63 -4.29 20.36
N THR A 808 -2.86 -4.13 19.91
CA THR A 808 -3.37 -2.88 19.35
C THR A 808 -4.03 -2.07 20.44
N ASN A 809 -3.86 -0.76 20.42
CA ASN A 809 -4.35 0.16 21.44
C ASN A 809 -3.96 -0.31 22.86
N ALA A 810 -2.66 -0.51 23.10
CA ALA A 810 -2.11 -1.18 24.29
C ALA A 810 -2.58 -0.57 25.63
N PHE A 811 -2.90 0.72 25.63
CA PHE A 811 -3.36 1.44 26.83
C PHE A 811 -4.89 1.52 26.91
N ASN A 812 -5.63 0.90 25.99
CA ASN A 812 -7.09 0.96 25.89
C ASN A 812 -7.60 2.41 25.87
N ALA A 813 -6.88 3.30 25.17
CA ALA A 813 -7.23 4.70 25.06
C ALA A 813 -8.49 4.84 24.20
N ARG A 814 -9.46 5.58 24.68
CA ARG A 814 -10.73 5.86 24.00
C ARG A 814 -10.96 7.36 23.88
N PRO A 815 -11.65 7.82 22.84
CA PRO A 815 -12.08 9.20 22.76
C PRO A 815 -13.05 9.53 23.90
N HIS A 816 -12.89 10.70 24.52
CA HIS A 816 -13.81 11.26 25.50
C HIS A 816 -14.35 12.57 24.99
N VAL A 817 -15.65 12.77 25.15
CA VAL A 817 -16.35 14.01 24.79
C VAL A 817 -17.05 14.54 26.01
N HIS A 818 -16.95 15.84 26.24
CA HIS A 818 -17.58 16.53 27.36
C HIS A 818 -18.43 17.69 26.83
N SER A 819 -19.61 17.85 27.40
CA SER A 819 -20.43 19.03 27.24
C SER A 819 -19.92 20.14 28.18
N ALA A 820 -19.81 21.36 27.69
CA ALA A 820 -19.45 22.50 28.53
C ALA A 820 -20.54 22.83 29.58
N LEU A 821 -21.80 22.49 29.28
CA LEU A 821 -22.92 22.64 30.20
C LEU A 821 -23.05 21.46 31.18
N GLY A 822 -22.30 20.36 30.95
CA GLY A 822 -22.32 19.18 31.79
C GLY A 822 -23.45 18.18 31.49
N ASP A 823 -24.10 18.31 30.34
CA ASP A 823 -25.18 17.43 29.91
C ASP A 823 -24.63 16.04 29.53
N PRO A 824 -25.39 14.95 29.78
CA PRO A 824 -24.98 13.62 29.38
C PRO A 824 -25.01 13.45 27.85
N LEU A 825 -23.89 13.03 27.28
CA LEU A 825 -23.74 12.85 25.82
C LEU A 825 -23.90 11.38 25.43
N TYR A 826 -25.14 10.92 25.27
CA TYR A 826 -25.46 9.51 24.99
C TYR A 826 -24.84 8.98 23.67
N SER A 827 -24.69 9.82 22.64
CA SER A 827 -24.07 9.44 21.35
C SER A 827 -22.53 9.43 21.38
N TYR A 828 -21.92 10.05 22.38
CA TYR A 828 -20.47 10.28 22.43
C TYR A 828 -19.75 9.54 23.56
N GLN A 829 -20.31 8.43 23.99
CA GLN A 829 -19.68 7.59 25.02
C GLN A 829 -18.47 6.85 24.45
N PRO A 830 -17.42 6.63 25.26
CA PRO A 830 -16.19 5.94 24.82
C PRO A 830 -16.45 4.56 24.20
N GLY A 831 -17.42 3.80 24.71
CA GLY A 831 -17.82 2.49 24.18
C GLY A 831 -18.50 2.53 22.81
N LEU A 832 -19.10 3.65 22.43
CA LEU A 832 -19.67 3.89 21.09
C LEU A 832 -18.59 4.39 20.13
N LEU A 833 -17.68 5.27 20.58
CA LEU A 833 -16.65 5.88 19.74
C LEU A 833 -15.49 4.93 19.41
N ASP A 834 -15.12 4.05 20.36
CA ASP A 834 -14.19 2.93 20.14
C ASP A 834 -14.71 1.67 20.83
N PRO A 835 -15.61 0.90 20.18
CA PRO A 835 -16.23 -0.26 20.80
C PRO A 835 -15.28 -1.44 21.01
N VAL A 836 -14.25 -1.57 20.20
CA VAL A 836 -13.31 -2.70 20.29
C VAL A 836 -12.24 -2.45 21.35
N GLY A 837 -11.69 -1.23 21.42
CA GLY A 837 -10.64 -0.88 22.36
C GLY A 837 -9.36 -1.69 22.16
N ARG A 838 -8.72 -2.12 23.24
CA ARG A 838 -7.49 -2.91 23.20
C ARG A 838 -7.74 -4.33 22.70
N THR A 839 -6.95 -4.77 21.69
CA THR A 839 -6.98 -6.14 21.16
C THR A 839 -5.64 -6.84 21.32
N ILE A 840 -5.68 -8.16 21.54
CA ILE A 840 -4.52 -9.05 21.51
C ILE A 840 -4.72 -10.03 20.36
N MET A 841 -3.70 -10.18 19.48
CA MET A 841 -3.70 -11.14 18.39
C MET A 841 -2.43 -11.98 18.45
N ILE A 842 -2.57 -13.28 18.23
CA ILE A 842 -1.46 -14.22 18.09
C ILE A 842 -1.51 -14.79 16.69
N SER A 843 -0.36 -14.80 15.99
CA SER A 843 -0.24 -15.42 14.68
C SER A 843 0.92 -16.41 14.62
N PHE A 844 0.67 -17.47 13.87
CA PHE A 844 1.65 -18.50 13.52
C PHE A 844 1.74 -18.59 12.01
N ARG A 845 2.97 -18.47 11.48
CA ARG A 845 3.24 -18.58 10.06
C ARG A 845 4.33 -19.61 9.80
N LYS A 846 4.13 -20.41 8.77
CA LYS A 846 5.10 -21.40 8.29
C LYS A 846 5.40 -21.23 6.81
N LEU A 847 6.63 -20.91 6.49
CA LEU A 847 7.16 -20.87 5.13
C LEU A 847 7.84 -22.18 4.83
N PHE A 848 7.28 -22.98 3.94
CA PHE A 848 7.84 -24.24 3.45
C PHE A 848 8.76 -23.95 2.26
N LEU A 849 10.06 -24.12 2.47
CA LEU A 849 11.06 -24.04 1.42
C LEU A 849 11.30 -25.42 0.80
N PRO A 850 11.60 -25.52 -0.51
CA PRO A 850 11.92 -26.80 -1.13
C PRO A 850 13.16 -27.45 -0.50
N SER A 851 13.18 -28.77 -0.45
CA SER A 851 14.34 -29.52 0.10
C SER A 851 15.62 -29.23 -0.71
N PRO A 852 16.82 -29.33 -0.12
CA PRO A 852 18.08 -29.16 -0.83
C PRO A 852 18.21 -30.07 -2.05
N ALA A 853 17.70 -31.30 -1.98
CA ALA A 853 17.70 -32.25 -3.11
C ALA A 853 16.81 -31.75 -4.27
N THR A 854 15.64 -31.18 -3.97
CA THR A 854 14.77 -30.57 -4.97
C THR A 854 15.40 -29.33 -5.61
N ILE A 855 16.10 -28.52 -4.80
CA ILE A 855 16.86 -27.36 -5.29
C ILE A 855 17.96 -27.83 -6.26
N ARG A 856 18.72 -28.87 -5.92
CA ARG A 856 19.73 -29.48 -6.83
C ARG A 856 19.14 -29.95 -8.15
N ARG A 857 18.00 -30.65 -8.15
CA ARG A 857 17.34 -31.13 -9.39
C ARG A 857 16.94 -29.95 -10.27
N LEU A 858 16.37 -28.89 -9.71
CA LEU A 858 15.99 -27.68 -10.45
C LEU A 858 17.19 -26.98 -11.09
N PHE A 859 18.35 -26.96 -10.43
CA PHE A 859 19.57 -26.41 -11.02
C PHE A 859 20.13 -27.26 -12.16
N LEU A 860 19.93 -28.56 -12.13
CA LEU A 860 20.38 -29.48 -13.19
C LEU A 860 19.47 -29.46 -14.43
N GLN A 861 18.17 -29.28 -14.24
CA GLN A 861 17.19 -29.16 -15.34
C GLN A 861 17.29 -27.88 -16.15
N ASP A 862 17.83 -26.81 -15.54
CA ASP A 862 18.00 -25.49 -16.17
C ASP A 862 19.34 -25.32 -16.93
N ARG A 863 20.14 -26.36 -17.08
CA ARG A 863 21.32 -26.31 -17.96
C ARG A 863 20.86 -26.32 -19.42
N PRO A 864 21.37 -25.40 -20.27
CA PRO A 864 21.11 -25.49 -21.70
C PRO A 864 21.59 -26.88 -22.20
N GLN A 865 20.74 -27.61 -22.85
CA GLN A 865 21.15 -28.82 -23.63
C GLN A 865 22.03 -28.28 -24.76
N GLY A 866 23.35 -28.52 -24.66
CA GLY A 866 24.27 -28.16 -25.72
C GLY A 866 25.62 -27.61 -25.30
N ALA A 867 25.98 -27.55 -24.00
CA ALA A 867 27.37 -27.23 -23.61
C ALA A 867 28.23 -28.50 -23.71
N PRO A 868 29.29 -28.54 -24.58
CA PRO A 868 30.20 -29.72 -24.67
C PRO A 868 30.91 -29.93 -23.33
N THR A 869 30.96 -31.15 -22.90
CA THR A 869 31.77 -31.60 -21.78
C THR A 869 33.25 -31.41 -22.13
N ARG A 870 33.92 -30.51 -21.45
CA ARG A 870 35.35 -30.50 -21.26
C ARG A 870 35.68 -30.66 -19.79
#